data_aceb165e7db1c4d4df77e475d0d2d479
#
_entry.id   aceb165e7db1c4d4df77e475d0d2d479
#
_cell.length_a   1.000
_cell.length_b   1.000
_cell.length_c   1.000
_cell.angle_alpha   90.00
_cell.angle_beta   90.00
_cell.angle_gamma   90.00
#
_symmetry.space_group_name_H-M   'P 1'
#
loop_
_entity.id
_entity.type
_entity.pdbx_description
1 polymer ?
#
loop_
_entity_poly.entity_id
_entity_poly.type
_entity_poly.pdbx_seq_one_letter_code
_entity_poly.pdbx_strand_id
1 'polypeptide(L)'
;LTEYHQADEANTPYGKSIPFPMPAGLRTAFPQIEQVTPVYASHNDQLQVLDADGTPVKNFKEQSGVFYTGPSFFDIFDFPLLAGSYASLKDPNNVLLTKEIAETYFGDWKTAIGKAIKLTVSYRIGAGLFQSPPVVLKVSGILATIPENTDFQLKLVIAFGTDFTGDKEYGLQNPDWNGTSPDFGCYVLLPPDISVDNFNRQLRAFARKVQPPDNKDSYIIQPLSAVHYDTATGNYSNKTISRRLLDVLWVIAAFILLIACVNFINLSTAQAVDRAKEVGVRKVLGSNRSQLQMQFIVETFLIVTSAVILAAVITILVLPAVNRTLELSLSFNMLEDPAIILFLLTVTVVVTVLAGLYPSIVLSRFNPVNTLKSKLTVNIAKGVSLRRALVVFQFVIAQALIIGTFIIVKQMDYFMSRPLGFDKDAIVNVPFRPDSTGGKLTDYLRQQLLSVNGVRAVSFSSNTPVEDDNDMWSAFRLDHAGKGMDLNAIVKFADNEYVTAYKLQLIAGRDLQPSGPTREFLVNESLVKSLGLKRPEDILNKEISIWDDRIKCPVVGVVKDFNDRSFRHDLAPLIIATNATMYRQAGIKLATTDIASTMRSIKNIWEKTFPDYVYEYRFLDDKIESFYKQEDQLAQLYKIFAAIAIFLSCLGLYGLASFMAAQRIKEVGIRKVLGATAVNIVYLFSKEFVMLIVVAFAIATPVAWVYMHKWLQGYVYRIDIDWWIFAAGGLVALIIALATISFQAIKAATANPVKSLRAD
;
A
#
# COMPACT_ATOMS: atom_id res chain seq x y z
N LEU A 1 15.68 -16.56 1.70
CA LEU A 1 16.46 -16.68 0.46
C LEU A 1 15.76 -15.92 -0.65
N THR A 2 16.53 -15.24 -1.46
CA THR A 2 16.08 -14.39 -2.57
C THR A 2 16.94 -14.70 -3.79
N GLU A 3 16.32 -14.76 -4.97
CA GLU A 3 17.02 -14.92 -6.23
C GLU A 3 17.58 -13.59 -6.72
N TYR A 4 18.78 -13.60 -7.27
CA TYR A 4 19.42 -12.43 -7.88
C TYR A 4 19.67 -12.71 -9.37
N HIS A 5 18.98 -11.96 -10.23
CA HIS A 5 19.03 -12.07 -11.68
C HIS A 5 20.18 -11.25 -12.24
N GLN A 6 21.29 -11.88 -12.55
CA GLN A 6 22.47 -11.21 -13.13
C GLN A 6 22.20 -10.69 -14.55
N ALA A 7 21.33 -11.34 -15.30
CA ALA A 7 21.01 -10.94 -16.67
C ALA A 7 20.07 -9.73 -16.76
N ASP A 8 19.31 -9.43 -15.72
CA ASP A 8 18.31 -8.34 -15.68
C ASP A 8 18.59 -7.31 -14.57
N GLU A 9 19.86 -7.08 -14.28
CA GLU A 9 20.34 -6.23 -13.18
C GLU A 9 19.79 -4.79 -13.25
N ALA A 10 19.45 -4.31 -14.45
CA ALA A 10 18.94 -2.95 -14.66
C ALA A 10 17.44 -2.78 -14.33
N ASN A 11 16.62 -3.85 -14.47
CA ASN A 11 15.16 -3.78 -14.38
C ASN A 11 14.60 -4.46 -13.12
N THR A 12 14.89 -5.76 -12.95
CA THR A 12 14.39 -6.58 -11.84
C THR A 12 15.50 -7.47 -11.29
N PRO A 13 16.47 -6.87 -10.55
CA PRO A 13 17.65 -7.63 -10.10
C PRO A 13 17.33 -8.69 -9.07
N TYR A 14 16.15 -8.68 -8.46
CA TYR A 14 15.77 -9.63 -7.41
C TYR A 14 14.43 -10.28 -7.72
N GLY A 15 14.34 -11.59 -7.47
CA GLY A 15 13.13 -12.39 -7.52
C GLY A 15 12.87 -13.10 -6.20
N LYS A 16 11.61 -13.30 -5.84
CA LYS A 16 11.24 -14.08 -4.65
C LYS A 16 11.27 -15.60 -4.88
N SER A 17 11.48 -16.03 -6.12
CA SER A 17 11.53 -17.44 -6.50
C SER A 17 12.83 -18.09 -6.09
N ILE A 18 12.77 -19.36 -5.68
CA ILE A 18 13.93 -20.22 -5.52
C ILE A 18 13.63 -21.61 -6.09
N PRO A 19 14.65 -22.37 -6.52
CA PRO A 19 14.47 -23.74 -6.98
C PRO A 19 13.93 -24.67 -5.89
N PHE A 20 13.03 -25.56 -6.25
CA PHE A 20 12.47 -26.55 -5.31
C PHE A 20 13.53 -27.41 -4.60
N PRO A 21 14.66 -27.83 -5.22
CA PRO A 21 15.72 -28.58 -4.54
C PRO A 21 16.54 -27.77 -3.52
N MET A 22 16.40 -26.44 -3.51
CA MET A 22 17.23 -25.54 -2.69
C MET A 22 17.29 -25.92 -1.20
N PRO A 23 16.18 -26.20 -0.48
CA PRO A 23 16.24 -26.53 0.95
C PRO A 23 17.04 -27.82 1.23
N ALA A 24 16.92 -28.84 0.38
CA ALA A 24 17.68 -30.08 0.50
C ALA A 24 19.17 -29.87 0.18
N GLY A 25 19.45 -29.08 -0.87
CA GLY A 25 20.81 -28.70 -1.25
C GLY A 25 21.53 -27.93 -0.15
N LEU A 26 20.84 -26.99 0.50
CA LEU A 26 21.40 -26.21 1.61
C LEU A 26 21.74 -27.08 2.81
N ARG A 27 20.85 -27.98 3.24
CA ARG A 27 21.12 -28.92 4.33
C ARG A 27 22.34 -29.79 4.08
N THR A 28 22.55 -30.20 2.82
CA THR A 28 23.69 -31.05 2.44
C THR A 28 24.99 -30.24 2.33
N ALA A 29 24.95 -29.07 1.70
CA ALA A 29 26.13 -28.27 1.40
C ALA A 29 26.63 -27.44 2.58
N PHE A 30 25.73 -27.11 3.53
CA PHE A 30 26.01 -26.19 4.64
C PHE A 30 25.55 -26.81 5.99
N PRO A 31 26.23 -27.83 6.49
CA PRO A 31 25.84 -28.52 7.73
C PRO A 31 25.92 -27.62 8.97
N GLN A 32 26.55 -26.45 8.88
CA GLN A 32 26.60 -25.44 9.92
C GLN A 32 25.29 -24.63 10.10
N ILE A 33 24.35 -24.72 9.17
CA ILE A 33 23.04 -24.06 9.32
C ILE A 33 22.23 -24.80 10.38
N GLU A 34 21.73 -24.08 11.39
CA GLU A 34 20.96 -24.70 12.47
C GLU A 34 19.62 -25.24 11.99
N GLN A 35 18.88 -24.47 11.21
CA GLN A 35 17.60 -24.87 10.66
C GLN A 35 17.44 -24.38 9.21
N VAL A 36 16.83 -25.22 8.37
CA VAL A 36 16.44 -24.88 6.99
C VAL A 36 14.97 -25.29 6.83
N THR A 37 14.10 -24.33 6.57
CA THR A 37 12.69 -24.61 6.42
C THR A 37 12.15 -24.11 5.07
N PRO A 38 11.61 -25.00 4.23
CA PRO A 38 10.87 -24.62 3.03
C PRO A 38 9.48 -24.12 3.40
N VAL A 39 8.98 -23.18 2.64
CA VAL A 39 7.61 -22.67 2.73
C VAL A 39 7.05 -22.50 1.33
N TYR A 40 5.91 -23.09 1.05
CA TYR A 40 5.15 -22.85 -0.17
C TYR A 40 3.80 -22.27 0.20
N ALA A 41 3.44 -21.12 -0.37
CA ALA A 41 2.15 -20.48 -0.18
C ALA A 41 1.22 -20.80 -1.35
N SER A 42 0.10 -21.43 -1.06
CA SER A 42 -0.92 -21.72 -2.07
C SER A 42 -2.01 -20.67 -2.09
N HIS A 43 -2.62 -20.49 -3.25
CA HIS A 43 -3.61 -19.45 -3.48
C HIS A 43 -4.83 -19.98 -4.24
N ASN A 44 -6.00 -19.44 -3.91
CA ASN A 44 -7.27 -19.78 -4.57
C ASN A 44 -7.65 -21.26 -4.46
N ASP A 45 -7.36 -21.87 -3.31
CA ASP A 45 -7.61 -23.28 -3.06
C ASP A 45 -9.07 -23.54 -2.74
N GLN A 46 -9.61 -24.65 -3.30
CA GLN A 46 -10.96 -25.13 -3.00
C GLN A 46 -10.89 -26.19 -1.91
N LEU A 47 -11.72 -26.02 -0.90
CA LEU A 47 -11.79 -26.93 0.24
C LEU A 47 -13.20 -27.42 0.45
N GLN A 48 -13.32 -28.70 0.75
CA GLN A 48 -14.60 -29.35 1.09
C GLN A 48 -14.44 -30.02 2.45
N VAL A 49 -15.31 -29.66 3.38
CA VAL A 49 -15.41 -30.37 4.67
C VAL A 49 -16.15 -31.65 4.44
N LEU A 50 -15.59 -32.76 4.90
CA LEU A 50 -16.19 -34.10 4.75
C LEU A 50 -16.87 -34.51 6.06
N ASP A 51 -17.99 -35.23 5.93
CA ASP A 51 -18.60 -35.94 7.06
C ASP A 51 -17.86 -37.27 7.37
N ALA A 52 -18.40 -38.05 8.29
CA ALA A 52 -17.81 -39.32 8.69
C ALA A 52 -17.81 -40.37 7.56
N ASP A 53 -18.71 -40.23 6.59
CA ASP A 53 -18.87 -41.15 5.44
C ASP A 53 -18.04 -40.66 4.24
N GLY A 54 -17.31 -39.55 4.37
CA GLY A 54 -16.50 -38.94 3.32
C GLY A 54 -17.28 -38.10 2.31
N THR A 55 -18.53 -37.75 2.60
CA THR A 55 -19.39 -36.93 1.75
C THR A 55 -19.09 -35.44 2.02
N PRO A 56 -18.96 -34.59 0.98
CA PRO A 56 -18.81 -33.14 1.16
C PRO A 56 -20.07 -32.51 1.77
N VAL A 57 -19.92 -31.79 2.89
CA VAL A 57 -21.00 -31.07 3.60
C VAL A 57 -20.95 -29.57 3.41
N LYS A 58 -19.75 -29.02 3.24
CA LYS A 58 -19.55 -27.57 3.06
C LYS A 58 -18.38 -27.32 2.10
N ASN A 59 -18.54 -26.33 1.25
CA ASN A 59 -17.50 -25.87 0.31
C ASN A 59 -16.96 -24.52 0.76
N PHE A 60 -15.64 -24.37 0.74
CA PHE A 60 -14.94 -23.14 1.03
C PHE A 60 -13.90 -22.86 -0.05
N LYS A 61 -13.54 -21.60 -0.20
CA LYS A 61 -12.42 -21.17 -1.04
C LYS A 61 -11.51 -20.26 -0.22
N GLU A 62 -10.24 -20.64 -0.11
CA GLU A 62 -9.23 -19.81 0.52
C GLU A 62 -8.39 -19.11 -0.54
N GLN A 63 -8.54 -17.79 -0.61
CA GLN A 63 -7.77 -16.98 -1.58
C GLN A 63 -6.29 -16.93 -1.21
N SER A 64 -5.98 -17.01 0.10
CA SER A 64 -4.63 -17.02 0.66
C SER A 64 -4.65 -17.64 2.05
N GLY A 65 -3.47 -17.89 2.62
CA GLY A 65 -3.33 -18.41 3.98
C GLY A 65 -3.18 -19.93 4.05
N VAL A 66 -3.05 -20.60 2.91
CA VAL A 66 -2.71 -22.04 2.83
C VAL A 66 -1.21 -22.17 2.61
N PHE A 67 -0.51 -22.75 3.58
CA PHE A 67 0.93 -22.89 3.55
C PHE A 67 1.33 -24.36 3.68
N TYR A 68 2.35 -24.75 2.89
CA TYR A 68 2.99 -26.06 3.00
C TYR A 68 4.36 -25.87 3.64
N THR A 69 4.58 -26.51 4.78
CA THR A 69 5.85 -26.47 5.48
C THR A 69 6.02 -27.69 6.42
N GLY A 70 7.16 -27.79 7.05
CA GLY A 70 7.46 -28.85 8.04
C GLY A 70 7.52 -28.32 9.47
N PRO A 71 7.78 -29.22 10.44
CA PRO A 71 7.93 -28.82 11.86
C PRO A 71 9.01 -27.77 12.09
N SER A 72 10.08 -27.77 11.30
CA SER A 72 11.19 -26.80 11.39
C SER A 72 10.75 -25.34 11.21
N PHE A 73 9.58 -25.11 10.63
CA PHE A 73 9.00 -23.79 10.54
C PHE A 73 8.69 -23.22 11.93
N PHE A 74 8.14 -24.02 12.80
CA PHE A 74 7.78 -23.65 14.16
C PHE A 74 8.98 -23.61 15.13
N ASP A 75 10.15 -24.11 14.70
CA ASP A 75 11.41 -23.90 15.42
C ASP A 75 12.00 -22.50 15.15
N ILE A 76 11.62 -21.88 14.01
CA ILE A 76 12.06 -20.53 13.62
C ILE A 76 11.01 -19.48 14.00
N PHE A 77 9.72 -19.80 13.81
CA PHE A 77 8.59 -18.89 13.99
C PHE A 77 7.68 -19.39 15.13
N ASP A 78 7.53 -18.59 16.16
CA ASP A 78 6.75 -18.93 17.35
C ASP A 78 5.24 -18.64 17.12
N PHE A 79 4.53 -19.64 16.57
CA PHE A 79 3.06 -19.61 16.44
C PHE A 79 2.47 -20.64 17.42
N PRO A 80 1.79 -20.22 18.50
CA PRO A 80 1.32 -21.13 19.55
C PRO A 80 0.34 -22.20 19.06
N LEU A 81 0.51 -23.42 19.52
CA LEU A 81 -0.38 -24.56 19.29
C LEU A 81 -1.34 -24.71 20.46
N LEU A 82 -2.65 -24.75 20.19
CA LEU A 82 -3.69 -24.99 21.21
C LEU A 82 -3.93 -26.48 21.46
N ALA A 83 -3.81 -27.30 20.42
CA ALA A 83 -4.01 -28.74 20.51
C ALA A 83 -3.29 -29.47 19.37
N GLY A 84 -2.89 -30.73 19.59
CA GLY A 84 -2.14 -31.52 18.61
C GLY A 84 -0.63 -31.42 18.76
N SER A 85 0.13 -31.60 17.67
CA SER A 85 1.59 -31.55 17.67
C SER A 85 2.13 -31.05 16.32
N TYR A 86 3.14 -30.17 16.33
CA TYR A 86 3.86 -29.78 15.10
C TYR A 86 4.54 -30.98 14.43
N ALA A 87 4.94 -31.99 15.20
CA ALA A 87 5.57 -33.20 14.67
C ALA A 87 4.67 -33.95 13.68
N SER A 88 3.33 -33.75 13.73
CA SER A 88 2.41 -34.36 12.77
C SER A 88 2.66 -33.92 11.32
N LEU A 89 3.28 -32.76 11.12
CA LEU A 89 3.65 -32.26 9.78
C LEU A 89 4.84 -33.03 9.14
N LYS A 90 5.42 -34.02 9.82
CA LYS A 90 6.36 -34.95 9.20
C LYS A 90 5.68 -35.93 8.27
N ASP A 91 4.43 -36.27 8.58
CA ASP A 91 3.65 -37.22 7.82
C ASP A 91 2.81 -36.48 6.77
N PRO A 92 2.82 -36.91 5.49
CA PRO A 92 1.99 -36.32 4.45
C PRO A 92 0.51 -36.31 4.80
N ASN A 93 -0.23 -35.40 4.18
CA ASN A 93 -1.70 -35.27 4.31
C ASN A 93 -2.19 -34.85 5.68
N ASN A 94 -1.29 -34.43 6.60
CA ASN A 94 -1.68 -33.78 7.83
C ASN A 94 -1.78 -32.27 7.65
N VAL A 95 -2.74 -31.67 8.36
CA VAL A 95 -2.96 -30.21 8.35
C VAL A 95 -3.20 -29.69 9.77
N LEU A 96 -2.58 -28.53 10.07
CA LEU A 96 -2.92 -27.72 11.22
C LEU A 96 -3.84 -26.60 10.75
N LEU A 97 -4.88 -26.30 11.51
CA LEU A 97 -5.81 -25.21 11.28
C LEU A 97 -5.64 -24.13 12.33
N THR A 98 -5.86 -22.88 11.99
CA THR A 98 -6.08 -21.88 13.03
C THR A 98 -7.43 -22.09 13.71
N LYS A 99 -7.54 -21.57 14.92
CA LYS A 99 -8.78 -21.67 15.71
C LYS A 99 -9.99 -21.16 14.94
N GLU A 100 -9.88 -20.00 14.31
CA GLU A 100 -10.95 -19.34 13.54
C GLU A 100 -11.41 -20.18 12.36
N ILE A 101 -10.45 -20.78 11.64
CA ILE A 101 -10.77 -21.65 10.50
C ILE A 101 -11.42 -22.94 10.97
N ALA A 102 -10.93 -23.51 12.06
CA ALA A 102 -11.52 -24.71 12.65
C ALA A 102 -12.98 -24.45 13.13
N GLU A 103 -13.23 -23.30 13.74
CA GLU A 103 -14.60 -22.88 14.13
C GLU A 103 -15.50 -22.64 12.90
N THR A 104 -14.98 -21.99 11.85
CA THR A 104 -15.73 -21.74 10.61
C THR A 104 -16.12 -23.04 9.91
N TYR A 105 -15.21 -24.00 9.84
CA TYR A 105 -15.40 -25.25 9.12
C TYR A 105 -16.25 -26.25 9.90
N PHE A 106 -16.00 -26.37 11.20
CA PHE A 106 -16.56 -27.44 12.03
C PHE A 106 -17.50 -26.98 13.15
N GLY A 107 -17.62 -25.65 13.36
CA GLY A 107 -18.46 -25.04 14.39
C GLY A 107 -17.76 -24.92 15.76
N ASP A 108 -16.99 -25.95 16.19
CA ASP A 108 -16.18 -25.92 17.40
C ASP A 108 -14.78 -26.47 17.09
N TRP A 109 -13.76 -25.68 17.33
CA TRP A 109 -12.37 -26.04 17.06
C TRP A 109 -11.90 -27.29 17.84
N LYS A 110 -12.48 -27.54 19.02
CA LYS A 110 -12.14 -28.69 19.85
C LYS A 110 -12.54 -30.03 19.21
N THR A 111 -13.55 -30.00 18.33
CA THR A 111 -14.04 -31.18 17.62
C THR A 111 -13.39 -31.38 16.25
N ALA A 112 -12.51 -30.49 15.85
CA ALA A 112 -11.94 -30.50 14.50
C ALA A 112 -10.83 -31.56 14.32
N ILE A 113 -10.07 -31.87 15.40
CA ILE A 113 -8.96 -32.83 15.32
C ILE A 113 -9.48 -34.21 14.90
N GLY A 114 -8.80 -34.81 13.94
CA GLY A 114 -9.14 -36.12 13.37
C GLY A 114 -10.14 -36.07 12.21
N LYS A 115 -10.81 -34.94 11.97
CA LYS A 115 -11.72 -34.76 10.83
C LYS A 115 -10.95 -34.60 9.52
N ALA A 116 -11.64 -34.85 8.42
CA ALA A 116 -11.09 -34.82 7.08
C ALA A 116 -11.56 -33.58 6.29
N ILE A 117 -10.64 -33.02 5.51
CA ILE A 117 -10.88 -31.94 4.56
C ILE A 117 -10.36 -32.40 3.20
N LYS A 118 -11.16 -32.25 2.16
CA LYS A 118 -10.75 -32.50 0.78
C LYS A 118 -10.27 -31.18 0.18
N LEU A 119 -9.03 -31.15 -0.29
CA LEU A 119 -8.36 -29.98 -0.85
C LEU A 119 -8.14 -30.18 -2.34
N THR A 120 -8.42 -29.14 -3.13
CA THR A 120 -8.03 -29.03 -4.53
C THR A 120 -7.19 -27.77 -4.70
N VAL A 121 -5.92 -27.92 -5.04
CA VAL A 121 -4.94 -26.86 -5.16
C VAL A 121 -4.89 -26.33 -6.58
N SER A 122 -4.78 -25.02 -6.71
CA SER A 122 -4.43 -24.39 -7.99
C SER A 122 -2.93 -24.16 -8.04
N TYR A 123 -2.22 -24.80 -8.94
CA TYR A 123 -0.77 -24.70 -9.05
C TYR A 123 -0.32 -24.36 -10.49
N ARG A 124 0.90 -23.82 -10.61
CA ARG A 124 1.45 -23.39 -11.90
C ARG A 124 2.48 -24.38 -12.42
N ILE A 125 2.41 -24.65 -13.73
CA ILE A 125 3.47 -25.32 -14.49
C ILE A 125 3.84 -24.40 -15.63
N GLY A 126 5.02 -23.82 -15.59
CA GLY A 126 5.41 -22.79 -16.55
C GLY A 126 4.39 -21.66 -16.60
N ALA A 127 3.82 -21.44 -17.77
CA ALA A 127 2.79 -20.42 -17.98
C ALA A 127 1.36 -20.89 -17.67
N GLY A 128 1.13 -22.17 -17.38
CA GLY A 128 -0.19 -22.75 -17.13
C GLY A 128 -0.57 -22.77 -15.64
N LEU A 129 -1.82 -22.42 -15.34
CA LEU A 129 -2.43 -22.70 -14.05
C LEU A 129 -3.23 -23.99 -14.14
N PHE A 130 -2.92 -24.95 -13.29
CA PHE A 130 -3.55 -26.28 -13.23
C PHE A 130 -4.25 -26.47 -11.91
N GLN A 131 -5.18 -27.41 -11.89
CA GLN A 131 -5.79 -27.85 -10.65
C GLN A 131 -5.34 -29.27 -10.33
N SER A 132 -5.02 -29.49 -9.08
CA SER A 132 -4.63 -30.78 -8.56
C SER A 132 -5.77 -31.80 -8.60
N PRO A 133 -5.49 -33.09 -8.67
CA PRO A 133 -6.40 -34.08 -8.13
C PRO A 133 -6.75 -33.74 -6.67
N PRO A 134 -7.97 -33.99 -6.22
CA PRO A 134 -8.34 -33.73 -4.83
C PRO A 134 -7.51 -34.57 -3.86
N VAL A 135 -6.97 -33.91 -2.83
CA VAL A 135 -6.19 -34.55 -1.75
C VAL A 135 -7.00 -34.50 -0.46
N VAL A 136 -7.11 -35.63 0.23
CA VAL A 136 -7.78 -35.69 1.54
C VAL A 136 -6.76 -35.43 2.65
N LEU A 137 -6.99 -34.36 3.41
CA LEU A 137 -6.17 -33.94 4.54
C LEU A 137 -6.82 -34.34 5.86
N LYS A 138 -6.02 -34.75 6.84
CA LYS A 138 -6.47 -35.01 8.22
C LYS A 138 -6.06 -33.85 9.11
N VAL A 139 -7.01 -33.28 9.84
CA VAL A 139 -6.73 -32.25 10.85
C VAL A 139 -5.97 -32.88 12.01
N SER A 140 -4.73 -32.48 12.24
CA SER A 140 -3.80 -33.06 13.24
C SER A 140 -3.46 -32.08 14.37
N GLY A 141 -3.87 -30.82 14.27
CA GLY A 141 -3.66 -29.85 15.34
C GLY A 141 -4.35 -28.51 15.05
N ILE A 142 -4.42 -27.70 16.10
CA ILE A 142 -5.07 -26.37 16.07
C ILE A 142 -4.06 -25.34 16.58
N LEU A 143 -3.76 -24.35 15.73
CA LEU A 143 -2.97 -23.17 16.06
C LEU A 143 -3.84 -22.13 16.78
N ALA A 144 -3.23 -21.32 17.61
CA ALA A 144 -3.87 -20.13 18.15
C ALA A 144 -4.21 -19.12 17.03
N THR A 145 -4.96 -18.09 17.39
CA THR A 145 -5.24 -16.94 16.53
C THR A 145 -3.92 -16.31 16.05
N ILE A 146 -3.81 -16.11 14.73
CA ILE A 146 -2.64 -15.49 14.14
C ILE A 146 -2.78 -13.96 14.22
N PRO A 147 -1.79 -13.25 14.78
CA PRO A 147 -1.86 -11.80 14.84
C PRO A 147 -1.80 -11.17 13.46
N GLU A 148 -2.50 -10.05 13.26
CA GLU A 148 -2.56 -9.37 11.96
C GLU A 148 -1.25 -8.71 11.53
N ASN A 149 -0.33 -8.49 12.47
CA ASN A 149 0.96 -7.84 12.25
C ASN A 149 2.08 -8.81 11.81
N THR A 150 1.74 -9.92 11.18
CA THR A 150 2.69 -10.86 10.57
C THR A 150 2.46 -11.03 9.08
N ASP A 151 3.53 -11.26 8.32
CA ASP A 151 3.44 -11.60 6.89
C ASP A 151 2.93 -13.02 6.65
N PHE A 152 2.99 -13.88 7.66
CA PHE A 152 2.42 -15.23 7.62
C PHE A 152 1.00 -15.22 8.16
N GLN A 153 0.04 -14.87 7.31
CA GLN A 153 -1.38 -14.96 7.62
C GLN A 153 -1.87 -16.41 7.49
N LEU A 154 -1.39 -17.26 8.42
CA LEU A 154 -1.70 -18.69 8.41
C LEU A 154 -3.19 -18.93 8.63
N LYS A 155 -3.78 -19.78 7.83
CA LYS A 155 -5.12 -20.35 8.00
C LYS A 155 -5.04 -21.87 8.08
N LEU A 156 -4.36 -22.47 7.10
CA LEU A 156 -4.07 -23.88 7.03
C LEU A 156 -2.57 -24.07 6.86
N VAL A 157 -1.97 -24.95 7.63
CA VAL A 157 -0.58 -25.37 7.49
C VAL A 157 -0.53 -26.85 7.18
N ILE A 158 -0.16 -27.19 5.95
CA ILE A 158 -0.16 -28.55 5.41
C ILE A 158 1.26 -29.11 5.44
N ALA A 159 1.40 -30.38 5.72
CA ALA A 159 2.68 -31.07 5.70
C ALA A 159 3.39 -30.92 4.35
N PHE A 160 4.66 -30.49 4.35
CA PHE A 160 5.43 -30.23 3.12
C PHE A 160 5.59 -31.48 2.22
N GLY A 161 5.54 -32.67 2.81
CA GLY A 161 5.58 -33.93 2.08
C GLY A 161 4.27 -34.31 1.36
N THR A 162 3.21 -33.51 1.46
CA THR A 162 1.93 -33.78 0.81
C THR A 162 2.07 -33.52 -0.69
N ASP A 163 1.87 -34.56 -1.49
CA ASP A 163 1.83 -34.45 -2.95
C ASP A 163 0.42 -34.05 -3.39
N PHE A 164 0.28 -32.86 -3.93
CA PHE A 164 -0.96 -32.36 -4.49
C PHE A 164 -1.01 -32.45 -6.02
N THR A 165 0.12 -32.66 -6.69
CA THR A 165 0.16 -32.69 -8.16
C THR A 165 -0.04 -34.06 -8.73
N GLY A 166 0.31 -35.11 -7.98
CA GLY A 166 0.38 -36.50 -8.48
C GLY A 166 1.56 -36.73 -9.44
N ASP A 167 2.41 -35.71 -9.62
CA ASP A 167 3.59 -35.77 -10.50
C ASP A 167 4.77 -35.09 -9.82
N LYS A 168 5.86 -35.86 -9.62
CA LYS A 168 7.07 -35.37 -8.95
C LYS A 168 7.79 -34.27 -9.73
N GLU A 169 7.60 -34.20 -11.05
CA GLU A 169 8.20 -33.18 -11.88
C GLU A 169 7.59 -31.79 -11.65
N TYR A 170 6.34 -31.73 -11.17
CA TYR A 170 5.61 -30.47 -10.98
C TYR A 170 5.23 -30.17 -9.52
N GLY A 171 5.58 -31.07 -8.59
CA GLY A 171 5.31 -30.93 -7.17
C GLY A 171 6.43 -30.20 -6.41
N LEU A 172 6.21 -30.05 -5.08
CA LEU A 172 7.18 -29.42 -4.16
C LEU A 172 8.49 -30.21 -4.02
N GLN A 173 8.53 -31.44 -4.53
CA GLN A 173 9.70 -32.34 -4.54
C GLN A 173 10.39 -32.40 -5.92
N ASN A 174 10.10 -31.45 -6.79
CA ASN A 174 10.74 -31.36 -8.12
C ASN A 174 12.27 -31.29 -7.96
N PRO A 175 13.04 -32.21 -8.60
CA PRO A 175 14.49 -32.22 -8.53
C PRO A 175 15.18 -31.22 -9.48
N ASP A 176 14.42 -30.55 -10.35
CA ASP A 176 14.97 -29.61 -11.34
C ASP A 176 15.38 -28.29 -10.72
N TRP A 177 16.64 -27.89 -10.89
CA TRP A 177 17.17 -26.60 -10.42
C TRP A 177 16.67 -25.40 -11.23
N ASN A 178 16.06 -25.61 -12.39
CA ASN A 178 15.33 -24.57 -13.13
C ASN A 178 13.86 -24.45 -12.70
N GLY A 179 13.35 -25.43 -11.95
CA GLY A 179 11.98 -25.43 -11.46
C GLY A 179 11.83 -24.46 -10.28
N THR A 180 11.35 -23.26 -10.56
CA THR A 180 11.10 -22.20 -9.54
C THR A 180 9.62 -21.85 -9.44
N SER A 181 9.22 -21.32 -8.29
CA SER A 181 7.89 -20.73 -8.09
C SER A 181 8.00 -19.46 -7.25
N PRO A 182 7.30 -18.39 -7.61
CA PRO A 182 7.26 -17.16 -6.80
C PRO A 182 6.59 -17.38 -5.44
N ASP A 183 5.87 -18.46 -5.27
CA ASP A 183 5.18 -18.83 -4.04
C ASP A 183 6.01 -19.77 -3.15
N PHE A 184 7.21 -20.16 -3.62
CA PHE A 184 8.12 -21.04 -2.91
C PHE A 184 9.32 -20.27 -2.36
N GLY A 185 9.55 -20.37 -1.06
CA GLY A 185 10.66 -19.75 -0.36
C GLY A 185 11.33 -20.69 0.64
N CYS A 186 12.48 -20.28 1.14
CA CYS A 186 13.23 -21.02 2.16
C CYS A 186 13.77 -20.05 3.20
N TYR A 187 13.55 -20.37 4.46
CA TYR A 187 14.13 -19.65 5.59
C TYR A 187 15.26 -20.47 6.21
N VAL A 188 16.28 -19.78 6.67
CA VAL A 188 17.45 -20.40 7.30
C VAL A 188 17.76 -19.71 8.63
N LEU A 189 18.06 -20.50 9.65
CA LEU A 189 18.56 -20.01 10.91
C LEU A 189 20.08 -20.17 10.93
N LEU A 190 20.78 -19.04 10.83
CA LEU A 190 22.25 -19.05 10.85
C LEU A 190 22.79 -18.93 12.26
N PRO A 191 23.91 -19.62 12.57
CA PRO A 191 24.66 -19.37 13.78
C PRO A 191 25.10 -17.90 13.90
N PRO A 192 25.19 -17.33 15.12
CA PRO A 192 25.53 -15.94 15.34
C PRO A 192 26.92 -15.51 14.82
N ASP A 193 27.84 -16.44 14.64
CA ASP A 193 29.20 -16.24 14.19
C ASP A 193 29.34 -16.17 12.65
N ILE A 194 28.27 -16.51 11.91
CA ILE A 194 28.27 -16.46 10.44
C ILE A 194 27.70 -15.12 9.96
N SER A 195 28.53 -14.27 9.36
CA SER A 195 28.04 -13.03 8.76
C SER A 195 27.26 -13.29 7.46
N VAL A 196 26.21 -12.50 7.24
CA VAL A 196 25.37 -12.53 6.02
C VAL A 196 26.22 -12.43 4.74
N ASP A 197 27.19 -11.52 4.70
CA ASP A 197 28.05 -11.32 3.53
C ASP A 197 28.94 -12.54 3.24
N ASN A 198 29.46 -13.18 4.30
CA ASN A 198 30.25 -14.39 4.13
C ASN A 198 29.42 -15.53 3.59
N PHE A 199 28.22 -15.71 4.14
CA PHE A 199 27.30 -16.75 3.68
C PHE A 199 26.84 -16.50 2.25
N ASN A 200 26.54 -15.25 1.86
CA ASN A 200 26.18 -14.88 0.49
C ASN A 200 27.29 -15.22 -0.54
N ARG A 201 28.57 -15.05 -0.16
CA ARG A 201 29.68 -15.49 -1.04
C ARG A 201 29.71 -17.01 -1.23
N GLN A 202 29.49 -17.76 -0.16
CA GLN A 202 29.42 -19.23 -0.22
C GLN A 202 28.21 -19.68 -1.02
N LEU A 203 27.07 -19.03 -0.85
CA LEU A 203 25.82 -19.35 -1.55
C LEU A 203 25.95 -19.12 -3.07
N ARG A 204 26.62 -18.04 -3.50
CA ARG A 204 26.93 -17.81 -4.92
C ARG A 204 27.84 -18.90 -5.50
N ALA A 205 28.84 -19.34 -4.72
CA ALA A 205 29.71 -20.43 -5.16
C ALA A 205 28.96 -21.77 -5.24
N PHE A 206 28.00 -21.99 -4.36
CA PHE A 206 27.12 -23.16 -4.39
C PHE A 206 26.18 -23.10 -5.60
N ALA A 207 25.54 -21.97 -5.88
CA ALA A 207 24.66 -21.80 -7.03
C ALA A 207 25.34 -22.23 -8.36
N ARG A 208 26.57 -21.78 -8.59
CA ARG A 208 27.37 -22.14 -9.79
C ARG A 208 27.66 -23.62 -9.94
N LYS A 209 27.56 -24.42 -8.86
CA LYS A 209 27.81 -25.87 -8.90
C LYS A 209 26.56 -26.68 -9.23
N VAL A 210 25.39 -26.15 -8.84
CA VAL A 210 24.13 -26.90 -8.93
C VAL A 210 23.24 -26.44 -10.08
N GLN A 211 23.42 -25.21 -10.55
CA GLN A 211 22.68 -24.68 -11.68
C GLN A 211 23.21 -25.14 -13.02
N PRO A 212 22.36 -25.23 -14.06
CA PRO A 212 22.79 -25.41 -15.45
C PRO A 212 23.76 -24.30 -15.90
N PRO A 213 24.70 -24.61 -16.82
CA PRO A 213 25.74 -23.67 -17.26
C PRO A 213 25.23 -22.35 -17.85
N ASP A 214 24.04 -22.37 -18.44
CA ASP A 214 23.42 -21.19 -19.08
C ASP A 214 22.72 -20.29 -18.08
N ASN A 215 22.40 -20.79 -16.89
CA ASN A 215 21.78 -20.00 -15.83
C ASN A 215 22.85 -19.21 -15.05
N LYS A 216 22.79 -17.88 -15.12
CA LYS A 216 23.71 -16.95 -14.44
C LYS A 216 23.18 -16.39 -13.13
N ASP A 217 21.96 -16.76 -12.76
CA ASP A 217 21.34 -16.27 -11.54
C ASP A 217 22.07 -16.79 -10.31
N SER A 218 21.95 -16.07 -9.23
CA SER A 218 22.54 -16.44 -7.95
C SER A 218 21.52 -16.26 -6.83
N TYR A 219 21.84 -16.73 -5.64
CA TYR A 219 20.96 -16.63 -4.49
C TYR A 219 21.65 -15.85 -3.40
N ILE A 220 20.85 -15.08 -2.66
CA ILE A 220 21.29 -14.32 -1.49
C ILE A 220 20.33 -14.58 -0.33
N ILE A 221 20.83 -14.44 0.88
CA ILE A 221 19.97 -14.36 2.07
C ILE A 221 19.71 -12.92 2.42
N GLN A 222 18.54 -12.69 2.96
CA GLN A 222 18.05 -11.39 3.41
C GLN A 222 17.62 -11.51 4.88
N PRO A 223 17.98 -10.55 5.74
CA PRO A 223 17.49 -10.55 7.11
C PRO A 223 15.96 -10.52 7.15
N LEU A 224 15.35 -11.34 8.02
CA LEU A 224 13.89 -11.42 8.17
C LEU A 224 13.26 -10.04 8.46
N SER A 225 13.95 -9.22 9.27
CA SER A 225 13.53 -7.85 9.58
C SER A 225 13.48 -6.88 8.37
N ALA A 226 14.07 -7.26 7.24
CA ALA A 226 14.06 -6.45 6.02
C ALA A 226 12.95 -6.87 5.05
N VAL A 227 12.48 -8.12 5.08
CA VAL A 227 11.54 -8.70 4.11
C VAL A 227 10.25 -7.90 3.98
N HIS A 228 9.65 -7.47 5.10
CA HIS A 228 8.41 -6.69 5.09
C HIS A 228 8.57 -5.32 4.41
N TYR A 229 9.79 -4.76 4.41
CA TYR A 229 10.11 -3.43 3.88
C TYR A 229 10.74 -3.46 2.49
N ASP A 230 11.00 -4.64 1.96
CA ASP A 230 11.61 -4.80 0.63
C ASP A 230 10.54 -4.94 -0.44
N THR A 231 10.26 -3.83 -1.11
CA THR A 231 9.29 -3.76 -2.21
C THR A 231 9.83 -4.34 -3.52
N ALA A 232 11.13 -4.62 -3.62
CA ALA A 232 11.73 -5.18 -4.82
C ALA A 232 11.56 -6.70 -4.90
N THR A 233 11.70 -7.40 -3.76
CA THR A 233 11.53 -8.86 -3.71
C THR A 233 10.10 -9.29 -3.36
N GLY A 234 9.36 -8.45 -2.64
CA GLY A 234 8.02 -8.79 -2.14
C GLY A 234 8.04 -9.82 -1.00
N ASN A 235 6.87 -10.22 -0.55
CA ASN A 235 6.66 -11.26 0.47
C ASN A 235 5.40 -12.10 0.16
N TYR A 236 5.09 -13.11 0.98
CA TYR A 236 3.93 -13.98 0.77
C TYR A 236 2.58 -13.28 0.92
N SER A 237 2.50 -12.22 1.74
CA SER A 237 1.26 -11.47 1.93
C SER A 237 0.99 -10.48 0.80
N ASN A 238 1.95 -10.23 -0.09
CA ASN A 238 1.94 -9.14 -1.08
C ASN A 238 1.69 -7.75 -0.44
N LYS A 239 2.00 -7.61 0.86
CA LYS A 239 1.81 -6.39 1.66
C LYS A 239 3.15 -5.85 2.13
N THR A 240 4.02 -5.51 1.20
CA THR A 240 5.26 -4.81 1.54
C THR A 240 5.03 -3.31 1.64
N ILE A 241 5.74 -2.65 2.54
CA ILE A 241 5.71 -1.21 2.69
C ILE A 241 7.13 -0.63 2.59
N SER A 242 7.31 0.38 1.76
CA SER A 242 8.62 1.03 1.60
C SER A 242 9.04 1.74 2.90
N ARG A 243 10.26 1.50 3.37
CA ARG A 243 10.85 2.28 4.50
C ARG A 243 10.81 3.78 4.22
N ARG A 244 11.05 4.20 2.98
CA ARG A 244 10.97 5.61 2.59
C ARG A 244 9.58 6.20 2.84
N LEU A 245 8.51 5.44 2.61
CA LEU A 245 7.15 5.89 2.90
C LEU A 245 6.96 6.10 4.42
N LEU A 246 7.43 5.15 5.23
CA LEU A 246 7.37 5.28 6.69
C LEU A 246 8.18 6.49 7.18
N ASP A 247 9.38 6.71 6.64
CA ASP A 247 10.20 7.88 6.98
C ASP A 247 9.47 9.20 6.66
N VAL A 248 8.78 9.28 5.51
CA VAL A 248 7.97 10.44 5.15
C VAL A 248 6.81 10.64 6.13
N LEU A 249 6.11 9.59 6.52
CA LEU A 249 5.01 9.67 7.50
C LEU A 249 5.54 10.13 8.88
N TRP A 250 6.70 9.63 9.33
CA TRP A 250 7.34 10.08 10.56
C TRP A 250 7.73 11.57 10.51
N VAL A 251 8.27 12.04 9.38
CA VAL A 251 8.62 13.45 9.19
C VAL A 251 7.36 14.33 9.23
N ILE A 252 6.27 13.92 8.59
CA ILE A 252 5.01 14.64 8.63
C ILE A 252 4.46 14.70 10.06
N ALA A 253 4.46 13.57 10.78
CA ALA A 253 4.00 13.51 12.17
C ALA A 253 4.84 14.45 13.08
N ALA A 254 6.17 14.43 12.92
CA ALA A 254 7.07 15.33 13.63
C ALA A 254 6.78 16.81 13.31
N PHE A 255 6.52 17.16 12.06
CA PHE A 255 6.16 18.53 11.68
C PHE A 255 4.82 18.97 12.26
N ILE A 256 3.80 18.11 12.26
CA ILE A 256 2.51 18.41 12.90
C ILE A 256 2.71 18.67 14.41
N LEU A 257 3.51 17.84 15.07
CA LEU A 257 3.84 18.01 16.49
C LEU A 257 4.61 19.31 16.75
N LEU A 258 5.57 19.65 15.87
CA LEU A 258 6.29 20.91 15.94
C LEU A 258 5.38 22.13 15.74
N ILE A 259 4.41 22.07 14.82
CA ILE A 259 3.39 23.13 14.67
C ILE A 259 2.61 23.32 15.98
N ALA A 260 2.21 22.22 16.62
CA ALA A 260 1.51 22.27 17.91
C ALA A 260 2.38 22.92 19.02
N CYS A 261 3.67 22.53 19.11
CA CYS A 261 4.62 23.14 20.04
C CYS A 261 4.83 24.64 19.76
N VAL A 262 4.96 25.02 18.50
CA VAL A 262 5.09 26.42 18.06
C VAL A 262 3.86 27.24 18.47
N ASN A 263 2.66 26.69 18.28
CA ASN A 263 1.43 27.34 18.68
C ASN A 263 1.38 27.56 20.19
N PHE A 264 1.77 26.57 20.98
CA PHE A 264 1.87 26.70 22.43
C PHE A 264 2.90 27.77 22.84
N ILE A 265 4.09 27.79 22.24
CA ILE A 265 5.12 28.81 22.47
C ILE A 265 4.59 30.21 22.15
N ASN A 266 3.93 30.36 21.01
CA ASN A 266 3.38 31.64 20.57
C ASN A 266 2.31 32.16 21.56
N LEU A 267 1.38 31.27 21.98
CA LEU A 267 0.32 31.61 22.92
C LEU A 267 0.89 31.89 24.33
N SER A 268 1.75 31.04 24.86
CA SER A 268 2.36 31.19 26.19
C SER A 268 3.23 32.45 26.27
N THR A 269 4.00 32.76 25.21
CA THR A 269 4.80 34.01 25.19
C THR A 269 3.94 35.24 24.95
N ALA A 270 2.76 35.13 24.34
CA ALA A 270 1.80 36.21 24.23
C ALA A 270 1.23 36.53 25.62
N GLN A 271 0.80 35.53 26.39
CA GLN A 271 0.28 35.68 27.75
C GLN A 271 1.35 36.07 28.79
N ALA A 272 2.64 35.93 28.43
CA ALA A 272 3.77 36.26 29.30
C ALA A 272 3.75 37.75 29.80
N VAL A 273 3.20 38.66 28.97
CA VAL A 273 3.10 40.07 29.33
C VAL A 273 2.10 40.26 30.48
N ASP A 274 0.99 39.56 30.47
CA ASP A 274 -0.04 39.63 31.52
C ASP A 274 0.47 39.00 32.82
N ARG A 275 1.24 37.90 32.73
CA ARG A 275 1.87 37.23 33.87
C ARG A 275 3.13 37.94 34.40
N ALA A 276 3.66 38.95 33.66
CA ALA A 276 4.88 39.63 34.06
C ALA A 276 4.75 40.34 35.43
N LYS A 277 3.62 40.91 35.74
CA LYS A 277 3.36 41.57 37.05
C LYS A 277 3.43 40.53 38.18
N GLU A 278 2.79 39.39 38.02
CA GLU A 278 2.80 38.29 38.99
C GLU A 278 4.23 37.76 39.23
N VAL A 279 4.98 37.50 38.15
CA VAL A 279 6.38 37.07 38.21
C VAL A 279 7.26 38.14 38.91
N GLY A 280 6.97 39.44 38.62
CA GLY A 280 7.65 40.55 39.27
C GLY A 280 7.46 40.54 40.78
N VAL A 281 6.20 40.40 41.26
CA VAL A 281 5.88 40.33 42.69
C VAL A 281 6.55 39.10 43.34
N ARG A 282 6.48 37.94 42.74
CA ARG A 282 7.16 36.71 43.28
C ARG A 282 8.65 36.89 43.42
N LYS A 283 9.31 37.55 42.48
CA LYS A 283 10.75 37.84 42.54
C LYS A 283 11.09 38.84 43.67
N VAL A 284 10.26 39.86 43.88
CA VAL A 284 10.43 40.79 45.01
C VAL A 284 10.28 40.07 46.35
N LEU A 285 9.38 39.08 46.41
CA LEU A 285 9.18 38.21 47.59
C LEU A 285 10.27 37.12 47.76
N GLY A 286 11.31 37.09 46.91
CA GLY A 286 12.49 36.23 47.08
C GLY A 286 12.56 34.99 46.18
N SER A 287 11.62 34.78 45.24
CA SER A 287 11.68 33.67 44.31
C SER A 287 12.88 33.81 43.37
N ASN A 288 13.70 32.73 43.23
CA ASN A 288 14.78 32.70 42.30
C ASN A 288 14.36 32.26 40.88
N ARG A 289 15.24 32.45 39.89
CA ARG A 289 14.94 32.14 38.47
C ARG A 289 14.65 30.65 38.23
N SER A 290 15.36 29.75 38.89
CA SER A 290 15.20 28.32 38.74
C SER A 290 13.84 27.84 39.25
N GLN A 291 13.37 28.35 40.35
CA GLN A 291 12.04 28.04 40.93
C GLN A 291 10.91 28.45 39.96
N LEU A 292 11.00 29.65 39.38
CA LEU A 292 10.03 30.10 38.41
C LEU A 292 10.07 29.27 37.10
N GLN A 293 11.27 28.92 36.62
CA GLN A 293 11.40 28.05 35.44
C GLN A 293 10.79 26.67 35.69
N MET A 294 11.09 26.06 36.85
CA MET A 294 10.53 24.75 37.21
C MET A 294 9.02 24.81 37.32
N GLN A 295 8.47 25.85 37.91
CA GLN A 295 7.02 26.06 38.01
C GLN A 295 6.37 26.06 36.61
N PHE A 296 6.90 26.82 35.65
CA PHE A 296 6.37 26.88 34.27
C PHE A 296 6.52 25.58 33.53
N ILE A 297 7.63 24.85 33.75
CA ILE A 297 7.83 23.52 33.17
C ILE A 297 6.81 22.53 33.74
N VAL A 298 6.54 22.56 35.05
CA VAL A 298 5.53 21.69 35.69
C VAL A 298 4.12 22.04 35.19
N GLU A 299 3.77 23.34 35.09
CA GLU A 299 2.49 23.75 34.49
C GLU A 299 2.36 23.20 33.04
N THR A 300 3.40 23.36 32.24
CA THR A 300 3.43 22.82 30.86
C THR A 300 3.31 21.31 30.84
N PHE A 301 4.03 20.61 31.72
CA PHE A 301 3.95 19.14 31.83
C PHE A 301 2.53 18.66 32.15
N LEU A 302 1.84 19.32 33.08
CA LEU A 302 0.46 18.97 33.42
C LEU A 302 -0.51 19.18 32.22
N ILE A 303 -0.35 20.29 31.49
CA ILE A 303 -1.14 20.55 30.29
C ILE A 303 -0.86 19.52 29.21
N VAL A 304 0.41 19.21 28.95
CA VAL A 304 0.82 18.24 27.94
C VAL A 304 0.33 16.83 28.31
N THR A 305 0.48 16.43 29.58
CA THR A 305 -0.03 15.13 30.07
C THR A 305 -1.54 15.02 29.86
N SER A 306 -2.30 16.05 30.23
CA SER A 306 -3.75 16.08 30.01
C SER A 306 -4.10 16.00 28.51
N ALA A 307 -3.34 16.70 27.66
CA ALA A 307 -3.52 16.65 26.21
C ALA A 307 -3.20 15.27 25.62
N VAL A 308 -2.14 14.60 26.11
CA VAL A 308 -1.76 13.24 25.65
C VAL A 308 -2.83 12.21 26.08
N ILE A 309 -3.36 12.32 27.30
CA ILE A 309 -4.47 11.45 27.75
C ILE A 309 -5.70 11.67 26.84
N LEU A 310 -6.07 12.93 26.58
CA LEU A 310 -7.19 13.25 25.69
C LEU A 310 -6.94 12.75 24.27
N ALA A 311 -5.72 12.90 23.75
CA ALA A 311 -5.33 12.38 22.43
C ALA A 311 -5.44 10.86 22.36
N ALA A 312 -5.04 10.13 23.40
CA ALA A 312 -5.21 8.67 23.46
C ALA A 312 -6.69 8.27 23.41
N VAL A 313 -7.56 8.97 24.14
CA VAL A 313 -9.02 8.74 24.10
C VAL A 313 -9.58 9.03 22.70
N ILE A 314 -9.21 10.15 22.09
CA ILE A 314 -9.64 10.51 20.72
C ILE A 314 -9.16 9.45 19.73
N THR A 315 -7.93 8.97 19.86
CA THR A 315 -7.37 7.91 19.00
C THR A 315 -8.22 6.65 19.06
N ILE A 316 -8.58 6.16 20.25
CA ILE A 316 -9.45 4.98 20.42
C ILE A 316 -10.80 5.19 19.74
N LEU A 317 -11.39 6.37 19.84
CA LEU A 317 -12.70 6.67 19.25
C LEU A 317 -12.67 6.81 17.73
N VAL A 318 -11.59 7.35 17.17
CA VAL A 318 -11.44 7.64 15.73
C VAL A 318 -10.86 6.46 14.98
N LEU A 319 -10.07 5.60 15.62
CA LEU A 319 -9.36 4.48 14.99
C LEU A 319 -10.27 3.54 14.18
N PRO A 320 -11.49 3.16 14.62
CA PRO A 320 -12.38 2.33 13.80
C PRO A 320 -12.79 2.99 12.48
N ALA A 321 -12.99 4.33 12.49
CA ALA A 321 -13.30 5.08 11.28
C ALA A 321 -12.09 5.15 10.33
N VAL A 322 -10.89 5.38 10.87
CA VAL A 322 -9.63 5.36 10.11
C VAL A 322 -9.40 3.98 9.48
N ASN A 323 -9.55 2.92 10.27
CA ASN A 323 -9.39 1.54 9.78
C ASN A 323 -10.36 1.24 8.64
N ARG A 324 -11.62 1.66 8.76
CA ARG A 324 -12.63 1.47 7.69
C ARG A 324 -12.29 2.27 6.43
N THR A 325 -11.89 3.54 6.59
CA THR A 325 -11.64 4.43 5.45
C THR A 325 -10.36 4.08 4.70
N LEU A 326 -9.32 3.66 5.43
CA LEU A 326 -8.03 3.28 4.86
C LEU A 326 -7.91 1.76 4.62
N GLU A 327 -8.94 0.99 4.96
CA GLU A 327 -8.94 -0.47 4.91
C GLU A 327 -7.69 -1.08 5.58
N LEU A 328 -7.41 -0.60 6.80
CA LEU A 328 -6.32 -1.03 7.65
C LEU A 328 -6.87 -1.75 8.89
N SER A 329 -6.01 -2.49 9.57
CA SER A 329 -6.31 -3.18 10.84
C SER A 329 -5.37 -2.69 11.95
N LEU A 330 -5.30 -1.38 12.13
CA LEU A 330 -4.50 -0.78 13.20
C LEU A 330 -5.15 -1.03 14.55
N SER A 331 -4.35 -1.41 15.54
CA SER A 331 -4.76 -1.56 16.94
C SER A 331 -4.04 -0.55 17.83
N PHE A 332 -4.75 -0.07 18.86
CA PHE A 332 -4.19 0.81 19.88
C PHE A 332 -4.45 0.19 21.27
N ASN A 333 -3.76 -0.91 21.55
CA ASN A 333 -3.92 -1.64 22.82
C ASN A 333 -2.72 -1.40 23.72
N MET A 334 -2.87 -0.43 24.64
CA MET A 334 -1.81 -0.05 25.58
C MET A 334 -1.48 -1.15 26.61
N LEU A 335 -2.39 -2.12 26.83
CA LEU A 335 -2.17 -3.20 27.79
C LEU A 335 -1.34 -4.34 27.20
N GLU A 336 -1.43 -4.54 25.91
CA GLU A 336 -0.72 -5.61 25.18
C GLU A 336 0.62 -5.12 24.62
N ASP A 337 0.71 -3.82 24.27
CA ASP A 337 1.93 -3.26 23.67
C ASP A 337 2.54 -2.14 24.55
N PRO A 338 3.55 -2.48 25.38
CA PRO A 338 4.25 -1.51 26.22
C PRO A 338 5.01 -0.44 25.43
N ALA A 339 5.30 -0.66 24.13
CA ALA A 339 5.95 0.33 23.28
C ALA A 339 5.05 1.57 23.06
N ILE A 340 3.74 1.40 23.04
CA ILE A 340 2.78 2.51 22.98
C ILE A 340 2.90 3.41 24.21
N ILE A 341 2.99 2.82 25.40
CA ILE A 341 3.15 3.59 26.66
C ILE A 341 4.48 4.34 26.64
N LEU A 342 5.57 3.67 26.27
CA LEU A 342 6.89 4.29 26.18
C LEU A 342 6.91 5.45 25.16
N PHE A 343 6.25 5.28 24.01
CA PHE A 343 6.07 6.32 23.01
C PHE A 343 5.31 7.53 23.58
N LEU A 344 4.15 7.33 24.23
CA LEU A 344 3.37 8.41 24.82
C LEU A 344 4.14 9.15 25.92
N LEU A 345 4.89 8.47 26.76
CA LEU A 345 5.78 9.06 27.77
C LEU A 345 6.87 9.90 27.09
N THR A 346 7.51 9.36 26.06
CA THR A 346 8.57 10.04 25.30
C THR A 346 8.01 11.33 24.68
N VAL A 347 6.86 11.25 24.01
CA VAL A 347 6.18 12.41 23.43
C VAL A 347 5.85 13.45 24.51
N THR A 348 5.34 13.02 25.68
CA THR A 348 5.03 13.92 26.80
C THR A 348 6.28 14.70 27.24
N VAL A 349 7.41 14.01 27.42
CA VAL A 349 8.68 14.64 27.86
C VAL A 349 9.19 15.59 26.76
N VAL A 350 9.28 15.13 25.52
CA VAL A 350 9.81 15.91 24.39
C VAL A 350 8.97 17.16 24.17
N VAL A 351 7.64 17.05 24.13
CA VAL A 351 6.75 18.20 23.94
C VAL A 351 6.82 19.17 25.11
N THR A 352 6.90 18.68 26.37
CA THR A 352 7.07 19.53 27.53
C THR A 352 8.35 20.35 27.44
N VAL A 353 9.45 19.74 27.03
CA VAL A 353 10.74 20.45 26.86
C VAL A 353 10.67 21.44 25.73
N LEU A 354 10.23 21.04 24.55
CA LEU A 354 10.15 21.90 23.36
C LEU A 354 9.22 23.10 23.56
N ALA A 355 8.04 22.86 24.11
CA ALA A 355 7.02 23.88 24.28
C ALA A 355 7.25 24.74 25.55
N GLY A 356 7.75 24.15 26.64
CA GLY A 356 7.86 24.81 27.95
C GLY A 356 9.16 25.54 28.21
N LEU A 357 10.29 25.08 27.62
CA LEU A 357 11.63 25.62 27.95
C LEU A 357 11.77 27.11 27.53
N TYR A 358 11.37 27.43 26.29
CA TYR A 358 11.52 28.80 25.79
C TYR A 358 10.65 29.81 26.57
N PRO A 359 9.32 29.60 26.77
CA PRO A 359 8.51 30.50 27.59
C PRO A 359 9.02 30.63 29.04
N SER A 360 9.49 29.53 29.65
CA SER A 360 10.01 29.55 31.02
C SER A 360 11.25 30.43 31.16
N ILE A 361 12.19 30.34 30.18
CA ILE A 361 13.38 31.21 30.13
C ILE A 361 13.02 32.68 29.95
N VAL A 362 12.08 32.99 29.03
CA VAL A 362 11.65 34.35 28.75
C VAL A 362 11.00 34.96 29.97
N LEU A 363 10.03 34.25 30.58
CA LEU A 363 9.30 34.70 31.77
C LEU A 363 10.20 34.91 32.98
N SER A 364 11.13 33.97 33.22
CA SER A 364 12.07 34.04 34.34
C SER A 364 13.11 35.18 34.21
N ARG A 365 13.32 35.75 33.02
CA ARG A 365 14.27 36.86 32.79
C ARG A 365 13.68 38.26 33.02
N PHE A 366 12.37 38.42 33.24
CA PHE A 366 11.79 39.72 33.50
C PHE A 366 12.37 40.38 34.75
N ASN A 367 12.71 41.69 34.61
CA ASN A 367 13.27 42.50 35.71
C ASN A 367 12.11 43.13 36.54
N PRO A 368 12.03 42.88 37.87
CA PRO A 368 10.93 43.36 38.70
C PRO A 368 10.72 44.88 38.64
N VAL A 369 11.79 45.64 38.63
CA VAL A 369 11.77 47.11 38.62
C VAL A 369 11.08 47.67 37.36
N ASN A 370 11.40 47.09 36.20
CA ASN A 370 10.82 47.52 34.91
C ASN A 370 9.38 47.09 34.75
N THR A 371 9.01 45.96 35.39
CA THR A 371 7.68 45.36 35.30
C THR A 371 6.65 46.14 36.16
N LEU A 372 7.08 46.67 37.30
CA LEU A 372 6.24 47.46 38.21
C LEU A 372 6.11 48.93 37.76
N LYS A 373 7.06 49.50 37.00
CA LYS A 373 7.05 50.89 36.51
C LYS A 373 6.42 51.08 35.12
N SER A 374 5.69 50.11 34.57
CA SER A 374 4.98 50.18 33.29
C SER A 374 5.85 50.51 32.04
N LYS A 375 7.18 50.42 32.11
CA LYS A 375 8.09 50.64 30.99
C LYS A 375 8.61 49.33 30.38
N LEU A 376 7.70 48.53 29.75
CA LEU A 376 8.05 47.24 29.13
C LEU A 376 8.48 47.35 27.64
N THR A 377 9.06 48.49 27.22
CA THR A 377 9.20 48.78 25.76
C THR A 377 10.45 48.32 25.07
N VAL A 378 11.51 47.89 25.75
CA VAL A 378 12.84 47.74 25.07
C VAL A 378 13.27 46.32 24.71
N ASN A 379 12.71 45.23 25.31
CA ASN A 379 13.13 43.87 24.99
C ASN A 379 12.11 43.06 24.13
N ILE A 380 11.02 43.68 23.73
CA ILE A 380 9.97 43.05 22.92
C ILE A 380 10.41 42.83 21.47
N ALA A 381 11.31 43.68 20.96
CA ALA A 381 11.78 43.61 19.54
C ALA A 381 12.42 42.26 19.15
N LYS A 382 13.19 41.62 20.04
CA LYS A 382 13.82 40.30 19.76
C LYS A 382 12.79 39.16 19.81
N GLY A 383 11.75 39.26 20.68
CA GLY A 383 10.69 38.25 20.74
C GLY A 383 9.72 38.30 19.54
N VAL A 384 9.54 39.48 18.95
CA VAL A 384 8.71 39.64 17.73
C VAL A 384 9.36 38.94 16.51
N SER A 385 10.69 39.00 16.40
CA SER A 385 11.42 38.33 15.30
C SER A 385 11.25 36.80 15.35
N LEU A 386 11.37 36.17 16.53
CA LEU A 386 11.23 34.73 16.67
C LEU A 386 9.81 34.27 16.38
N ARG A 387 8.79 34.98 16.88
CA ARG A 387 7.38 34.64 16.58
C ARG A 387 7.08 34.68 15.09
N ARG A 388 7.58 35.71 14.37
CA ARG A 388 7.43 35.80 12.91
C ARG A 388 8.09 34.61 12.22
N ALA A 389 9.31 34.22 12.63
CA ALA A 389 9.99 33.06 12.11
C ALA A 389 9.23 31.75 12.35
N LEU A 390 8.65 31.58 13.56
CA LEU A 390 7.83 30.42 13.91
C LEU A 390 6.54 30.34 13.09
N VAL A 391 5.89 31.48 12.83
CA VAL A 391 4.71 31.56 11.96
C VAL A 391 5.08 31.22 10.53
N VAL A 392 6.18 31.76 9.98
CA VAL A 392 6.67 31.40 8.64
C VAL A 392 6.93 29.90 8.56
N PHE A 393 7.64 29.34 9.53
CA PHE A 393 7.96 27.90 9.57
C PHE A 393 6.69 27.02 9.53
N GLN A 394 5.68 27.33 10.36
CA GLN A 394 4.41 26.61 10.41
C GLN A 394 3.66 26.70 9.08
N PHE A 395 3.65 27.89 8.41
CA PHE A 395 3.02 28.05 7.10
C PHE A 395 3.80 27.40 5.97
N VAL A 396 5.11 27.30 6.06
CA VAL A 396 5.92 26.53 5.11
C VAL A 396 5.49 25.07 5.10
N ILE A 397 5.33 24.45 6.29
CA ILE A 397 4.90 23.07 6.41
C ILE A 397 3.47 22.90 5.87
N ALA A 398 2.53 23.76 6.32
CA ALA A 398 1.14 23.66 5.89
C ALA A 398 0.99 23.80 4.37
N GLN A 399 1.68 24.78 3.76
CA GLN A 399 1.64 24.99 2.31
C GLN A 399 2.32 23.86 1.55
N ALA A 400 3.44 23.32 2.02
CA ALA A 400 4.09 22.17 1.41
C ALA A 400 3.17 20.93 1.41
N LEU A 401 2.44 20.69 2.51
CA LEU A 401 1.46 19.61 2.59
C LEU A 401 0.25 19.83 1.66
N ILE A 402 -0.26 21.06 1.55
CA ILE A 402 -1.36 21.41 0.63
C ILE A 402 -0.93 21.16 -0.83
N ILE A 403 0.25 21.66 -1.22
CA ILE A 403 0.79 21.51 -2.57
C ILE A 403 1.01 20.02 -2.87
N GLY A 404 1.63 19.29 -1.93
CA GLY A 404 1.82 17.84 -2.06
C GLY A 404 0.51 17.08 -2.24
N THR A 405 -0.50 17.42 -1.44
CA THR A 405 -1.85 16.83 -1.55
C THR A 405 -2.45 17.08 -2.94
N PHE A 406 -2.37 18.31 -3.47
CA PHE A 406 -2.89 18.61 -4.81
C PHE A 406 -2.20 17.81 -5.92
N ILE A 407 -0.87 17.66 -5.82
CA ILE A 407 -0.11 16.89 -6.80
C ILE A 407 -0.47 15.41 -6.75
N ILE A 408 -0.57 14.82 -5.54
CA ILE A 408 -0.93 13.40 -5.36
C ILE A 408 -2.35 13.15 -5.86
N VAL A 409 -3.31 13.98 -5.48
CA VAL A 409 -4.71 13.84 -5.94
C VAL A 409 -4.80 13.96 -7.46
N LYS A 410 -4.12 14.96 -8.06
CA LYS A 410 -4.09 15.12 -9.51
C LYS A 410 -3.46 13.91 -10.22
N GLN A 411 -2.41 13.32 -9.65
CA GLN A 411 -1.79 12.10 -10.19
C GLN A 411 -2.76 10.92 -10.13
N MET A 412 -3.52 10.78 -9.04
CA MET A 412 -4.54 9.73 -8.92
C MET A 412 -5.68 9.94 -9.92
N ASP A 413 -6.21 11.15 -10.03
CA ASP A 413 -7.23 11.49 -11.04
C ASP A 413 -6.74 11.19 -12.46
N TYR A 414 -5.45 11.45 -12.73
CA TYR A 414 -4.84 11.13 -14.03
C TYR A 414 -4.83 9.61 -14.28
N PHE A 415 -4.48 8.78 -13.30
CA PHE A 415 -4.51 7.32 -13.45
C PHE A 415 -5.92 6.80 -13.69
N MET A 416 -6.90 7.30 -12.94
CA MET A 416 -8.28 6.83 -13.02
C MET A 416 -9.01 7.30 -14.30
N SER A 417 -8.62 8.45 -14.83
CA SER A 417 -9.25 9.05 -16.02
C SER A 417 -8.60 8.67 -17.35
N ARG A 418 -7.37 8.13 -17.31
CA ARG A 418 -6.64 7.79 -18.54
C ARG A 418 -7.28 6.60 -19.26
N PRO A 419 -7.46 6.68 -20.60
CA PRO A 419 -7.94 5.56 -21.37
C PRO A 419 -7.00 4.37 -21.31
N LEU A 420 -7.50 3.21 -20.93
CA LEU A 420 -6.73 1.97 -20.83
C LEU A 420 -6.47 1.34 -22.21
N GLY A 421 -7.20 1.74 -23.23
CA GLY A 421 -7.15 1.15 -24.57
C GLY A 421 -8.11 -0.03 -24.77
N PHE A 422 -8.94 -0.32 -23.76
CA PHE A 422 -10.02 -1.31 -23.81
C PHE A 422 -11.23 -0.84 -22.99
N ASP A 423 -12.37 -1.52 -23.20
CA ASP A 423 -13.60 -1.26 -22.46
C ASP A 423 -13.58 -2.04 -21.14
N LYS A 424 -13.64 -1.34 -20.01
CA LYS A 424 -13.67 -1.91 -18.65
C LYS A 424 -15.07 -1.93 -18.04
N ASP A 425 -15.98 -1.11 -18.56
CA ASP A 425 -17.25 -0.83 -17.90
C ASP A 425 -18.19 -2.02 -17.92
N ALA A 426 -18.84 -2.27 -16.80
CA ALA A 426 -19.81 -3.33 -16.64
C ALA A 426 -19.33 -4.72 -17.13
N ILE A 427 -18.06 -5.04 -16.93
CA ILE A 427 -17.51 -6.37 -17.18
C ILE A 427 -17.30 -7.08 -15.86
N VAL A 428 -17.92 -8.25 -15.75
CA VAL A 428 -17.79 -9.15 -14.60
C VAL A 428 -16.89 -10.31 -14.98
N ASN A 429 -15.86 -10.53 -14.18
CA ASN A 429 -14.96 -11.67 -14.33
C ASN A 429 -15.38 -12.77 -13.33
N VAL A 430 -15.63 -13.95 -13.84
CA VAL A 430 -15.98 -15.13 -13.05
C VAL A 430 -14.90 -16.19 -13.26
N PRO A 431 -14.09 -16.53 -12.24
CA PRO A 431 -13.08 -17.58 -12.35
C PRO A 431 -13.74 -18.94 -12.60
N PHE A 432 -13.17 -19.78 -13.44
CA PHE A 432 -13.68 -21.11 -13.68
C PHE A 432 -12.57 -22.17 -13.85
N ARG A 433 -12.99 -23.44 -13.80
CA ARG A 433 -12.11 -24.58 -14.01
C ARG A 433 -11.66 -24.66 -15.47
N PRO A 434 -10.38 -25.00 -15.75
CA PRO A 434 -9.91 -25.27 -17.09
C PRO A 434 -10.77 -26.28 -17.83
N ASP A 435 -11.04 -26.01 -19.10
CA ASP A 435 -11.80 -26.91 -19.95
C ASP A 435 -10.89 -28.00 -20.54
N SER A 436 -10.89 -29.19 -19.90
CA SER A 436 -10.16 -30.36 -20.40
C SER A 436 -10.86 -31.05 -21.59
N THR A 437 -12.03 -30.57 -22.00
CA THR A 437 -12.85 -31.19 -23.07
C THR A 437 -12.57 -30.61 -24.47
N GLY A 438 -11.51 -29.75 -24.58
CA GLY A 438 -11.15 -29.14 -25.85
C GLY A 438 -12.06 -28.02 -26.31
N GLY A 439 -12.69 -27.31 -25.39
CA GLY A 439 -13.56 -26.16 -25.65
C GLY A 439 -15.06 -26.43 -25.55
N LYS A 440 -15.51 -27.67 -25.42
CA LYS A 440 -16.93 -28.00 -25.35
C LYS A 440 -17.63 -27.42 -24.15
N LEU A 441 -16.97 -27.36 -23.01
CA LEU A 441 -17.52 -26.77 -21.77
C LEU A 441 -17.63 -25.27 -21.90
N THR A 442 -16.63 -24.59 -22.47
CA THR A 442 -16.65 -23.15 -22.72
C THR A 442 -17.76 -22.75 -23.69
N ASP A 443 -17.98 -23.55 -24.75
CA ASP A 443 -19.07 -23.32 -25.73
C ASP A 443 -20.44 -23.49 -25.08
N TYR A 444 -20.62 -24.52 -24.27
CA TYR A 444 -21.86 -24.72 -23.50
C TYR A 444 -22.14 -23.55 -22.54
N LEU A 445 -21.14 -23.16 -21.74
CA LEU A 445 -21.26 -22.04 -20.81
C LEU A 445 -21.57 -20.72 -21.54
N ARG A 446 -20.90 -20.46 -22.67
CA ARG A 446 -21.14 -19.29 -23.50
C ARG A 446 -22.61 -19.20 -23.90
N GLN A 447 -23.17 -20.28 -24.42
CA GLN A 447 -24.57 -20.33 -24.84
C GLN A 447 -25.52 -20.09 -23.67
N GLN A 448 -25.28 -20.72 -22.52
CA GLN A 448 -26.09 -20.54 -21.31
C GLN A 448 -26.01 -19.09 -20.79
N LEU A 449 -24.83 -18.53 -20.72
CA LEU A 449 -24.62 -17.16 -20.21
C LEU A 449 -25.21 -16.11 -21.17
N LEU A 450 -25.09 -16.29 -22.49
CA LEU A 450 -25.69 -15.39 -23.49
C LEU A 450 -27.23 -15.47 -23.50
N SER A 451 -27.84 -16.55 -23.00
CA SER A 451 -29.29 -16.65 -22.85
C SER A 451 -29.85 -15.83 -21.68
N VAL A 452 -28.97 -15.35 -20.76
CA VAL A 452 -29.38 -14.53 -19.61
C VAL A 452 -29.69 -13.11 -20.09
N ASN A 453 -30.88 -12.62 -19.73
CA ASN A 453 -31.26 -11.24 -20.03
C ASN A 453 -30.28 -10.26 -19.35
N GLY A 454 -29.71 -9.35 -20.13
CA GLY A 454 -28.71 -8.38 -19.65
C GLY A 454 -27.26 -8.81 -19.87
N VAL A 455 -26.97 -9.99 -20.39
CA VAL A 455 -25.63 -10.40 -20.85
C VAL A 455 -25.50 -10.06 -22.34
N ARG A 456 -24.47 -9.28 -22.70
CA ARG A 456 -24.22 -8.84 -24.08
C ARG A 456 -23.16 -9.67 -24.79
N ALA A 457 -22.08 -9.99 -24.09
CA ALA A 457 -20.96 -10.74 -24.62
C ALA A 457 -20.30 -11.57 -23.54
N VAL A 458 -19.68 -12.69 -23.91
CA VAL A 458 -18.94 -13.58 -23.03
C VAL A 458 -17.67 -13.99 -23.73
N SER A 459 -16.53 -13.73 -23.08
CA SER A 459 -15.21 -14.16 -23.55
C SER A 459 -14.50 -14.97 -22.48
N PHE A 460 -13.82 -16.03 -22.88
CA PHE A 460 -13.02 -16.86 -22.01
C PHE A 460 -11.53 -16.61 -22.24
N SER A 461 -10.80 -16.45 -21.14
CA SER A 461 -9.37 -16.13 -21.23
C SER A 461 -8.58 -16.68 -20.04
N SER A 462 -7.27 -16.74 -20.19
CA SER A 462 -6.36 -17.00 -19.07
C SER A 462 -6.38 -15.83 -18.08
N ASN A 463 -6.37 -14.60 -18.62
CA ASN A 463 -6.32 -13.35 -17.85
C ASN A 463 -7.22 -12.28 -18.50
N THR A 464 -7.64 -11.31 -17.70
CA THR A 464 -8.28 -10.08 -18.21
C THR A 464 -7.28 -9.29 -19.08
N PRO A 465 -7.71 -8.26 -19.84
CA PRO A 465 -6.78 -7.39 -20.54
C PRO A 465 -5.70 -6.82 -19.64
N VAL A 466 -6.06 -6.44 -18.42
CA VAL A 466 -5.14 -5.91 -17.42
C VAL A 466 -4.88 -6.93 -16.30
N GLU A 467 -3.60 -7.17 -16.01
CA GLU A 467 -3.14 -8.07 -14.94
C GLU A 467 -1.78 -7.60 -14.42
N ASP A 468 -1.61 -7.45 -13.11
CA ASP A 468 -0.35 -6.93 -12.55
C ASP A 468 0.60 -8.06 -12.09
N ASP A 469 0.06 -9.14 -11.49
CA ASP A 469 0.88 -10.14 -10.81
C ASP A 469 0.89 -11.53 -11.46
N ASN A 470 0.03 -11.76 -12.46
CA ASN A 470 -0.23 -13.09 -12.99
C ASN A 470 0.03 -13.21 -14.51
N ASP A 471 0.85 -12.34 -15.06
CA ASP A 471 1.17 -12.40 -16.48
C ASP A 471 2.10 -13.57 -16.78
N MET A 472 1.82 -14.25 -17.90
CA MET A 472 2.66 -15.30 -18.46
C MET A 472 3.67 -14.68 -19.40
N TRP A 473 4.95 -14.80 -19.08
CA TRP A 473 6.03 -14.32 -19.94
C TRP A 473 6.65 -15.46 -20.74
N SER A 474 7.01 -15.19 -21.97
CA SER A 474 7.77 -16.10 -22.81
C SER A 474 8.81 -15.36 -23.63
N ALA A 475 9.98 -15.92 -23.75
CA ALA A 475 10.86 -15.57 -24.84
C ALA A 475 10.17 -15.89 -26.16
N PHE A 476 10.28 -15.00 -27.14
CA PHE A 476 9.75 -15.21 -28.48
C PHE A 476 10.80 -14.92 -29.55
N ARG A 477 10.68 -15.63 -30.68
CA ARG A 477 11.55 -15.46 -31.82
C ARG A 477 10.75 -15.34 -33.09
N LEU A 478 11.19 -14.45 -33.98
CA LEU A 478 10.68 -14.39 -35.34
C LEU A 478 11.40 -15.45 -36.18
N ASP A 479 10.69 -16.17 -37.05
CA ASP A 479 11.27 -17.19 -37.95
C ASP A 479 12.40 -16.58 -38.78
N HIS A 480 13.54 -17.31 -38.87
CA HIS A 480 14.78 -16.86 -39.49
C HIS A 480 15.61 -15.79 -38.76
N ALA A 481 15.22 -15.32 -37.56
CA ALA A 481 16.11 -14.54 -36.72
C ALA A 481 17.20 -15.45 -36.14
N GLY A 482 18.46 -15.08 -36.28
CA GLY A 482 19.60 -15.87 -35.77
C GLY A 482 19.52 -16.11 -34.28
N LYS A 483 20.08 -17.21 -33.77
CA LYS A 483 20.22 -17.47 -32.34
C LYS A 483 20.91 -16.27 -31.67
N GLY A 484 20.21 -15.55 -30.76
CA GLY A 484 20.77 -14.45 -30.01
C GLY A 484 19.87 -13.25 -29.81
N MET A 485 18.64 -13.24 -30.33
CA MET A 485 17.66 -12.19 -30.11
C MET A 485 16.44 -12.79 -29.40
N ASP A 486 16.62 -13.17 -28.13
CA ASP A 486 15.51 -13.61 -27.30
C ASP A 486 14.82 -12.35 -26.73
N LEU A 487 13.70 -11.98 -27.34
CA LEU A 487 12.82 -10.90 -26.85
C LEU A 487 11.73 -11.52 -25.98
N ASN A 488 11.34 -10.86 -24.93
CA ASN A 488 10.28 -11.32 -24.04
C ASN A 488 8.94 -10.66 -24.36
N ALA A 489 7.87 -11.44 -24.33
CA ALA A 489 6.49 -10.95 -24.49
C ALA A 489 5.57 -11.58 -23.45
N ILE A 490 4.53 -10.84 -23.09
CA ILE A 490 3.41 -11.36 -22.33
C ILE A 490 2.55 -12.23 -23.26
N VAL A 491 2.18 -13.41 -22.82
CA VAL A 491 1.31 -14.32 -23.56
C VAL A 491 -0.04 -14.42 -22.85
N LYS A 492 -1.11 -14.05 -23.54
CA LYS A 492 -2.50 -14.21 -23.06
C LYS A 492 -3.22 -15.23 -23.91
N PHE A 493 -3.81 -16.23 -23.26
CA PHE A 493 -4.72 -17.14 -23.96
C PHE A 493 -6.12 -16.62 -23.87
N ALA A 494 -6.77 -16.42 -25.00
CA ALA A 494 -8.12 -15.90 -25.09
C ALA A 494 -8.86 -16.49 -26.28
N ASP A 495 -10.18 -16.50 -26.19
CA ASP A 495 -11.02 -16.93 -27.31
C ASP A 495 -11.18 -15.82 -28.37
N ASN A 496 -11.82 -16.16 -29.47
CA ASN A 496 -12.11 -15.23 -30.56
C ASN A 496 -13.08 -14.09 -30.21
N GLU A 497 -13.76 -14.16 -29.06
CA GLU A 497 -14.66 -13.08 -28.59
C GLU A 497 -13.91 -12.02 -27.75
N TYR A 498 -12.66 -12.26 -27.41
CA TYR A 498 -11.90 -11.41 -26.51
C TYR A 498 -11.73 -9.98 -27.05
N VAL A 499 -11.33 -9.85 -28.32
CA VAL A 499 -11.15 -8.54 -28.97
C VAL A 499 -12.48 -7.77 -28.99
N THR A 500 -13.57 -8.44 -29.29
CA THR A 500 -14.92 -7.85 -29.33
C THR A 500 -15.46 -7.52 -27.95
N ALA A 501 -15.33 -8.42 -26.96
CA ALA A 501 -15.87 -8.25 -25.62
C ALA A 501 -15.22 -7.07 -24.89
N TYR A 502 -13.92 -6.91 -25.06
CA TYR A 502 -13.15 -5.82 -24.45
C TYR A 502 -12.94 -4.62 -25.39
N LYS A 503 -13.50 -4.65 -26.60
CA LYS A 503 -13.37 -3.61 -27.64
C LYS A 503 -11.92 -3.22 -27.93
N LEU A 504 -11.02 -4.20 -28.01
CA LEU A 504 -9.66 -3.97 -28.45
C LEU A 504 -9.66 -3.50 -29.91
N GLN A 505 -8.83 -2.53 -30.23
CA GLN A 505 -8.77 -1.97 -31.58
C GLN A 505 -7.81 -2.79 -32.45
N LEU A 506 -8.34 -3.52 -33.43
CA LEU A 506 -7.54 -4.17 -34.48
C LEU A 506 -7.05 -3.11 -35.47
N ILE A 507 -5.74 -3.04 -35.72
CA ILE A 507 -5.14 -2.02 -36.61
C ILE A 507 -4.57 -2.61 -37.89
N ALA A 508 -4.31 -3.95 -37.93
CA ALA A 508 -3.90 -4.66 -39.14
C ALA A 508 -4.36 -6.11 -39.09
N GLY A 509 -4.62 -6.72 -40.22
CA GLY A 509 -5.00 -8.11 -40.36
C GLY A 509 -6.44 -8.42 -39.92
N ARG A 510 -6.63 -9.57 -39.28
CA ARG A 510 -7.92 -10.09 -38.80
C ARG A 510 -7.82 -10.63 -37.37
N ASP A 511 -8.96 -10.85 -36.76
CA ASP A 511 -9.07 -11.48 -35.45
C ASP A 511 -8.81 -12.99 -35.51
N LEU A 512 -8.60 -13.59 -34.32
CA LEU A 512 -8.41 -15.03 -34.15
C LEU A 512 -9.64 -15.82 -34.59
N GLN A 513 -9.41 -16.96 -35.20
CA GLN A 513 -10.47 -17.90 -35.51
C GLN A 513 -10.75 -18.83 -34.30
N PRO A 514 -12.02 -19.28 -34.13
CA PRO A 514 -12.33 -20.26 -33.11
C PRO A 514 -11.46 -21.50 -33.24
N SER A 515 -10.70 -21.80 -32.19
CA SER A 515 -9.81 -22.98 -32.17
C SER A 515 -9.62 -23.47 -30.74
N GLY A 516 -9.67 -24.80 -30.54
CA GLY A 516 -9.27 -25.39 -29.27
C GLY A 516 -7.76 -25.26 -28.98
N PRO A 517 -6.89 -25.77 -29.89
CA PRO A 517 -5.45 -25.57 -29.79
C PRO A 517 -5.00 -24.24 -30.40
N THR A 518 -3.81 -23.78 -30.04
CA THR A 518 -3.17 -22.60 -30.66
C THR A 518 -2.80 -22.87 -32.10
N ARG A 519 -3.25 -22.01 -33.02
CA ARG A 519 -2.94 -22.12 -34.46
C ARG A 519 -2.45 -20.79 -35.07
N GLU A 520 -2.70 -19.68 -34.42
CA GLU A 520 -2.40 -18.34 -34.91
C GLU A 520 -2.23 -17.37 -33.72
N PHE A 521 -1.56 -16.26 -33.98
CA PHE A 521 -1.30 -15.23 -32.99
C PHE A 521 -1.89 -13.88 -33.40
N LEU A 522 -2.44 -13.16 -32.44
CA LEU A 522 -2.54 -11.71 -32.45
C LEU A 522 -1.38 -11.13 -31.66
N VAL A 523 -0.85 -9.99 -32.09
CA VAL A 523 0.21 -9.28 -31.39
C VAL A 523 -0.16 -7.82 -31.21
N ASN A 524 0.50 -7.11 -30.29
CA ASN A 524 0.29 -5.66 -30.12
C ASN A 524 1.34 -4.85 -30.91
N GLU A 525 1.15 -3.52 -31.00
CA GLU A 525 2.09 -2.60 -31.66
C GLU A 525 3.47 -2.63 -31.03
N SER A 526 3.55 -2.76 -29.68
CA SER A 526 4.82 -2.81 -28.94
C SER A 526 5.67 -4.01 -29.36
N LEU A 527 5.07 -5.17 -29.65
CA LEU A 527 5.80 -6.32 -30.19
C LEU A 527 6.34 -6.04 -31.60
N VAL A 528 5.54 -5.42 -32.46
CA VAL A 528 6.00 -5.04 -33.82
C VAL A 528 7.19 -4.09 -33.76
N LYS A 529 7.13 -3.10 -32.85
CA LYS A 529 8.23 -2.14 -32.61
C LYS A 529 9.47 -2.80 -32.04
N SER A 530 9.34 -3.77 -31.12
CA SER A 530 10.48 -4.47 -30.53
C SER A 530 11.27 -5.31 -31.55
N LEU A 531 10.59 -5.75 -32.63
CA LEU A 531 11.22 -6.43 -33.76
C LEU A 531 11.84 -5.45 -34.78
N GLY A 532 11.77 -4.13 -34.54
CA GLY A 532 12.30 -3.12 -35.48
C GLY A 532 11.47 -2.93 -36.77
N LEU A 533 10.24 -3.48 -36.80
CA LEU A 533 9.35 -3.34 -37.95
C LEU A 533 8.69 -1.95 -37.94
N LYS A 534 8.51 -1.36 -39.12
CA LYS A 534 8.03 0.03 -39.24
C LYS A 534 6.50 0.15 -39.28
N ARG A 535 5.83 -0.86 -39.83
CA ARG A 535 4.37 -0.84 -39.99
C ARG A 535 3.76 -2.10 -39.38
N PRO A 536 2.56 -2.03 -38.81
CA PRO A 536 1.85 -3.18 -38.27
C PRO A 536 1.65 -4.32 -39.30
N GLU A 537 1.45 -3.97 -40.57
CA GLU A 537 1.23 -4.97 -41.63
C GLU A 537 2.47 -5.81 -41.93
N ASP A 538 3.66 -5.30 -41.63
CA ASP A 538 4.93 -5.97 -41.99
C ASP A 538 5.15 -7.28 -41.21
N ILE A 539 4.39 -7.53 -40.12
CA ILE A 539 4.46 -8.78 -39.33
C ILE A 539 3.45 -9.83 -39.77
N LEU A 540 2.41 -9.45 -40.55
CA LEU A 540 1.35 -10.37 -40.93
C LEU A 540 1.91 -11.58 -41.72
N ASN A 541 1.36 -12.76 -41.39
CA ASN A 541 1.77 -14.07 -41.93
C ASN A 541 3.22 -14.49 -41.65
N LYS A 542 3.98 -13.74 -40.84
CA LYS A 542 5.26 -14.22 -40.34
C LYS A 542 5.03 -15.14 -39.15
N GLU A 543 5.87 -16.17 -39.04
CA GLU A 543 5.80 -17.10 -37.93
C GLU A 543 6.59 -16.59 -36.72
N ILE A 544 5.98 -16.70 -35.55
CA ILE A 544 6.60 -16.44 -34.24
C ILE A 544 6.60 -17.77 -33.48
N SER A 545 7.69 -18.05 -32.77
CA SER A 545 7.80 -19.15 -31.82
C SER A 545 7.85 -18.61 -30.38
N ILE A 546 7.23 -19.35 -29.48
CA ILE A 546 7.21 -19.09 -28.02
C ILE A 546 7.57 -20.39 -27.29
N TRP A 547 8.02 -20.25 -26.01
CA TRP A 547 8.40 -21.36 -25.12
C TRP A 547 9.39 -22.32 -25.75
N ASP A 548 10.56 -21.81 -26.17
CA ASP A 548 11.65 -22.59 -26.77
C ASP A 548 11.19 -23.43 -27.99
N ASP A 549 10.47 -22.73 -28.89
CA ASP A 549 9.94 -23.29 -30.12
C ASP A 549 8.87 -24.41 -29.97
N ARG A 550 8.31 -24.57 -28.76
CA ARG A 550 7.23 -25.55 -28.53
C ARG A 550 5.92 -25.17 -29.22
N ILE A 551 5.65 -23.85 -29.36
CA ILE A 551 4.50 -23.36 -30.12
C ILE A 551 5.00 -22.37 -31.17
N LYS A 552 4.69 -22.68 -32.44
CA LYS A 552 5.08 -21.89 -33.61
C LYS A 552 3.85 -21.63 -34.48
N CYS A 553 3.49 -20.38 -34.66
CA CYS A 553 2.28 -20.00 -35.38
C CYS A 553 2.45 -18.68 -36.15
N PRO A 554 1.69 -18.49 -37.25
CA PRO A 554 1.67 -17.23 -37.99
C PRO A 554 0.93 -16.13 -37.20
N VAL A 555 1.39 -14.88 -37.36
CA VAL A 555 0.69 -13.70 -36.88
C VAL A 555 -0.41 -13.33 -37.89
N VAL A 556 -1.66 -13.31 -37.45
CA VAL A 556 -2.82 -13.03 -38.32
C VAL A 556 -3.37 -11.63 -38.17
N GLY A 557 -3.04 -10.92 -37.08
CA GLY A 557 -3.47 -9.55 -36.87
C GLY A 557 -2.66 -8.83 -35.80
N VAL A 558 -2.81 -7.51 -35.80
CA VAL A 558 -2.16 -6.60 -34.85
C VAL A 558 -3.22 -5.77 -34.15
N VAL A 559 -3.24 -5.81 -32.83
CA VAL A 559 -4.06 -4.93 -32.01
C VAL A 559 -3.26 -3.70 -31.59
N LYS A 560 -3.96 -2.58 -31.46
CA LYS A 560 -3.39 -1.37 -30.88
C LYS A 560 -2.90 -1.64 -29.46
N ASP A 561 -1.84 -0.96 -29.07
CA ASP A 561 -1.36 -1.03 -27.69
C ASP A 561 -2.46 -0.64 -26.69
N PHE A 562 -2.59 -1.41 -25.63
CA PHE A 562 -3.44 -1.15 -24.50
C PHE A 562 -2.68 -1.40 -23.21
N ASN A 563 -3.12 -0.81 -22.10
CA ASN A 563 -2.44 -0.98 -20.82
C ASN A 563 -2.81 -2.36 -20.24
N ASP A 564 -1.91 -3.28 -20.39
CA ASP A 564 -2.02 -4.66 -19.92
C ASP A 564 -1.66 -4.84 -18.44
N ARG A 565 -1.04 -3.81 -17.83
CA ARG A 565 -0.66 -3.72 -16.43
C ARG A 565 -0.99 -2.34 -15.86
N SER A 566 -0.69 -2.12 -14.58
CA SER A 566 -0.84 -0.81 -13.95
C SER A 566 0.04 0.26 -14.64
N PHE A 567 -0.36 1.52 -14.54
CA PHE A 567 0.39 2.66 -15.08
C PHE A 567 1.77 2.90 -14.43
N ARG A 568 2.20 2.00 -13.58
CA ARG A 568 3.59 1.96 -13.06
C ARG A 568 4.56 1.36 -14.07
N HIS A 569 4.06 0.55 -15.02
CA HIS A 569 4.85 -0.19 -15.99
C HIS A 569 4.67 0.38 -17.40
N ASP A 570 5.72 0.24 -18.21
CA ASP A 570 5.65 0.51 -19.64
C ASP A 570 4.80 -0.56 -20.36
N LEU A 571 4.30 -0.20 -21.54
CA LEU A 571 3.64 -1.13 -22.45
C LEU A 571 4.62 -2.24 -22.86
N ALA A 572 4.22 -3.49 -22.65
CA ALA A 572 5.04 -4.65 -23.00
C ALA A 572 4.66 -5.22 -24.38
N PRO A 573 5.59 -5.89 -25.07
CA PRO A 573 5.26 -6.80 -26.17
C PRO A 573 4.25 -7.84 -25.69
N LEU A 574 3.19 -8.08 -26.48
CA LEU A 574 2.08 -8.95 -26.09
C LEU A 574 1.67 -9.85 -27.25
N ILE A 575 1.40 -11.11 -26.93
CA ILE A 575 0.89 -12.15 -27.83
C ILE A 575 -0.45 -12.63 -27.27
N ILE A 576 -1.50 -12.68 -28.11
CA ILE A 576 -2.78 -13.30 -27.76
C ILE A 576 -2.98 -14.51 -28.66
N ALA A 577 -3.38 -15.62 -28.07
CA ALA A 577 -3.55 -16.91 -28.76
C ALA A 577 -4.78 -17.65 -28.22
N THR A 578 -5.34 -18.57 -29.02
CA THR A 578 -6.40 -19.46 -28.55
C THR A 578 -5.79 -20.71 -27.89
N ASN A 579 -6.30 -21.08 -26.71
CA ASN A 579 -6.07 -22.40 -26.12
C ASN A 579 -7.10 -22.64 -25.00
N ALA A 580 -8.12 -23.42 -25.28
CA ALA A 580 -9.23 -23.64 -24.35
C ALA A 580 -8.80 -24.29 -23.02
N THR A 581 -7.72 -25.06 -23.00
CA THR A 581 -7.18 -25.65 -21.75
C THR A 581 -6.51 -24.62 -20.83
N MET A 582 -6.20 -23.44 -21.35
CA MET A 582 -5.53 -22.36 -20.62
C MET A 582 -6.50 -21.29 -20.10
N TYR A 583 -7.78 -21.36 -20.46
CA TYR A 583 -8.76 -20.38 -19.96
C TYR A 583 -9.06 -20.60 -18.49
N ARG A 584 -9.14 -19.52 -17.73
CA ARG A 584 -9.31 -19.53 -16.25
C ARG A 584 -10.44 -18.64 -15.76
N GLN A 585 -10.96 -17.81 -16.64
CA GLN A 585 -12.03 -16.88 -16.30
C GLN A 585 -12.95 -16.61 -17.49
N ALA A 586 -14.21 -16.33 -17.18
CA ALA A 586 -15.17 -15.79 -18.10
C ALA A 586 -15.32 -14.29 -17.85
N GLY A 587 -15.00 -13.47 -18.83
CA GLY A 587 -15.32 -12.04 -18.87
C GLY A 587 -16.72 -11.85 -19.46
N ILE A 588 -17.67 -11.42 -18.64
CA ILE A 588 -19.07 -11.28 -18.99
C ILE A 588 -19.41 -9.79 -19.09
N LYS A 589 -19.69 -9.30 -20.29
CA LYS A 589 -20.12 -7.92 -20.54
C LYS A 589 -21.61 -7.80 -20.25
N LEU A 590 -21.96 -6.95 -19.30
CA LEU A 590 -23.35 -6.66 -18.95
C LEU A 590 -23.88 -5.45 -19.72
N ALA A 591 -25.17 -5.49 -20.04
CA ALA A 591 -25.91 -4.39 -20.66
C ALA A 591 -27.33 -4.33 -20.04
N THR A 592 -27.39 -4.08 -18.75
CA THR A 592 -28.62 -4.06 -17.96
C THR A 592 -28.54 -3.02 -16.85
N THR A 593 -29.69 -2.50 -16.45
CA THR A 593 -29.85 -1.70 -15.23
C THR A 593 -30.17 -2.56 -14.00
N ASP A 594 -30.63 -3.83 -14.20
CA ASP A 594 -30.88 -4.79 -13.13
C ASP A 594 -29.73 -5.80 -13.00
N ILE A 595 -28.60 -5.31 -12.53
CA ILE A 595 -27.38 -6.11 -12.31
C ILE A 595 -27.66 -7.26 -11.33
N ALA A 596 -28.41 -7.01 -10.26
CA ALA A 596 -28.64 -8.01 -9.20
C ALA A 596 -29.41 -9.26 -9.70
N SER A 597 -30.40 -9.09 -10.57
CA SER A 597 -31.13 -10.21 -11.17
C SER A 597 -30.27 -10.99 -12.16
N THR A 598 -29.53 -10.26 -13.00
CA THR A 598 -28.61 -10.85 -13.98
C THR A 598 -27.53 -11.68 -13.28
N MET A 599 -26.91 -11.14 -12.21
CA MET A 599 -25.89 -11.85 -11.44
C MET A 599 -26.45 -13.11 -10.73
N ARG A 600 -27.70 -13.08 -10.24
CA ARG A 600 -28.34 -14.30 -9.69
C ARG A 600 -28.52 -15.37 -10.76
N SER A 601 -28.90 -14.99 -11.97
CA SER A 601 -29.07 -15.93 -13.09
C SER A 601 -27.72 -16.53 -13.51
N ILE A 602 -26.67 -15.71 -13.59
CA ILE A 602 -25.29 -16.16 -13.85
C ILE A 602 -24.84 -17.15 -12.76
N LYS A 603 -25.06 -16.82 -11.48
CA LYS A 603 -24.74 -17.69 -10.36
C LYS A 603 -25.43 -19.05 -10.47
N ASN A 604 -26.73 -19.08 -10.79
CA ASN A 604 -27.50 -20.33 -10.93
C ASN A 604 -26.95 -21.23 -12.07
N ILE A 605 -26.57 -20.64 -13.20
CA ILE A 605 -25.93 -21.38 -14.30
C ILE A 605 -24.58 -21.93 -13.86
N TRP A 606 -23.79 -21.11 -13.17
CA TRP A 606 -22.49 -21.48 -12.65
C TRP A 606 -22.57 -22.66 -11.67
N GLU A 607 -23.39 -22.56 -10.63
CA GLU A 607 -23.54 -23.58 -9.58
C GLU A 607 -24.08 -24.91 -10.14
N LYS A 608 -24.89 -24.87 -11.19
CA LYS A 608 -25.33 -26.09 -11.91
C LYS A 608 -24.19 -26.73 -12.70
N THR A 609 -23.28 -25.93 -13.25
CA THR A 609 -22.17 -26.42 -14.08
C THR A 609 -21.01 -26.87 -13.22
N PHE A 610 -20.76 -26.20 -12.09
CA PHE A 610 -19.65 -26.46 -11.18
C PHE A 610 -20.14 -26.59 -9.72
N PRO A 611 -20.87 -27.66 -9.38
CA PRO A 611 -21.48 -27.82 -8.05
C PRO A 611 -20.45 -27.92 -6.92
N ASP A 612 -19.22 -28.34 -7.24
CA ASP A 612 -18.13 -28.52 -6.28
C ASP A 612 -17.32 -27.23 -6.04
N TYR A 613 -17.60 -26.14 -6.76
CA TYR A 613 -16.83 -24.91 -6.72
C TYR A 613 -17.61 -23.76 -6.12
N VAL A 614 -16.96 -22.95 -5.31
CA VAL A 614 -17.54 -21.71 -4.78
C VAL A 614 -17.66 -20.69 -5.90
N TYR A 615 -18.88 -20.15 -6.10
CA TYR A 615 -19.10 -19.07 -7.06
C TYR A 615 -18.53 -17.75 -6.51
N GLU A 616 -17.65 -17.14 -7.28
CA GLU A 616 -17.09 -15.81 -7.03
C GLU A 616 -17.14 -14.99 -8.30
N TYR A 617 -17.20 -13.69 -8.14
CA TYR A 617 -17.07 -12.76 -9.26
C TYR A 617 -16.37 -11.48 -8.80
N ARG A 618 -15.78 -10.78 -9.74
CA ARG A 618 -15.18 -9.47 -9.52
C ARG A 618 -15.44 -8.59 -10.73
N PHE A 619 -15.84 -7.33 -10.50
CA PHE A 619 -15.92 -6.37 -11.56
C PHE A 619 -14.50 -5.96 -12.02
N LEU A 620 -14.36 -5.68 -13.32
CA LEU A 620 -13.07 -5.35 -13.90
C LEU A 620 -12.56 -3.98 -13.43
N ASP A 621 -13.46 -3.04 -13.21
CA ASP A 621 -13.17 -1.72 -12.61
C ASP A 621 -12.67 -1.83 -11.17
N ASP A 622 -13.31 -2.64 -10.32
CA ASP A 622 -12.84 -2.93 -8.95
C ASP A 622 -11.43 -3.54 -8.95
N LYS A 623 -11.15 -4.42 -9.93
CA LYS A 623 -9.82 -5.00 -10.10
C LYS A 623 -8.79 -3.93 -10.43
N ILE A 624 -9.09 -3.03 -11.34
CA ILE A 624 -8.21 -1.93 -11.74
C ILE A 624 -7.98 -0.97 -10.57
N GLU A 625 -9.04 -0.62 -9.82
CA GLU A 625 -8.89 0.21 -8.62
C GLU A 625 -7.96 -0.41 -7.60
N SER A 626 -8.00 -1.73 -7.43
CA SER A 626 -7.14 -2.42 -6.47
C SER A 626 -5.64 -2.27 -6.74
N PHE A 627 -5.23 -2.00 -7.98
CA PHE A 627 -3.81 -1.74 -8.31
C PHE A 627 -3.30 -0.44 -7.72
N TYR A 628 -4.20 0.53 -7.51
CA TYR A 628 -3.86 1.88 -7.01
C TYR A 628 -4.29 2.10 -5.56
N LYS A 629 -4.69 1.03 -4.87
CA LYS A 629 -5.19 1.10 -3.49
C LYS A 629 -4.18 1.74 -2.53
N GLN A 630 -2.90 1.42 -2.69
CA GLN A 630 -1.85 1.99 -1.83
C GLN A 630 -1.69 3.50 -2.05
N GLU A 631 -1.76 3.95 -3.31
CA GLU A 631 -1.70 5.37 -3.64
C GLU A 631 -2.95 6.12 -3.17
N ASP A 632 -4.13 5.51 -3.28
CA ASP A 632 -5.35 6.13 -2.77
C ASP A 632 -5.31 6.26 -1.25
N GLN A 633 -4.89 5.22 -0.52
CA GLN A 633 -4.66 5.29 0.92
C GLN A 633 -3.67 6.40 1.28
N LEU A 634 -2.58 6.52 0.53
CA LEU A 634 -1.60 7.59 0.70
C LEU A 634 -2.21 8.97 0.45
N ALA A 635 -2.98 9.14 -0.62
CA ALA A 635 -3.68 10.39 -0.93
C ALA A 635 -4.64 10.81 0.19
N GLN A 636 -5.37 9.85 0.76
CA GLN A 636 -6.27 10.10 1.89
C GLN A 636 -5.51 10.51 3.15
N LEU A 637 -4.39 9.85 3.46
CA LEU A 637 -3.52 10.24 4.57
C LEU A 637 -2.98 11.67 4.41
N TYR A 638 -2.52 12.02 3.21
CA TYR A 638 -2.05 13.39 2.93
C TYR A 638 -3.17 14.43 3.08
N LYS A 639 -4.39 14.14 2.64
CA LYS A 639 -5.57 15.00 2.86
C LYS A 639 -5.83 15.24 4.35
N ILE A 640 -5.78 14.17 5.16
CA ILE A 640 -5.97 14.25 6.61
C ILE A 640 -4.86 15.08 7.25
N PHE A 641 -3.60 14.83 6.94
CA PHE A 641 -2.47 15.58 7.50
C PHE A 641 -2.47 17.05 7.08
N ALA A 642 -2.80 17.34 5.83
CA ALA A 642 -2.96 18.72 5.37
C ALA A 642 -4.08 19.45 6.13
N ALA A 643 -5.24 18.80 6.33
CA ALA A 643 -6.34 19.35 7.09
C ALA A 643 -5.95 19.65 8.55
N ILE A 644 -5.24 18.73 9.21
CA ILE A 644 -4.73 18.92 10.57
C ILE A 644 -3.72 20.08 10.62
N ALA A 645 -2.77 20.13 9.67
CA ALA A 645 -1.78 21.20 9.63
C ALA A 645 -2.41 22.57 9.39
N ILE A 646 -3.42 22.65 8.51
CA ILE A 646 -4.20 23.87 8.27
C ILE A 646 -4.93 24.28 9.55
N PHE A 647 -5.64 23.34 10.18
CA PHE A 647 -6.39 23.61 11.42
C PHE A 647 -5.49 24.14 12.54
N LEU A 648 -4.34 23.48 12.76
CA LEU A 648 -3.34 23.94 13.73
C LEU A 648 -2.78 25.31 13.37
N SER A 649 -2.55 25.58 12.07
CA SER A 649 -2.07 26.89 11.61
C SER A 649 -3.12 27.98 11.85
N CYS A 650 -4.40 27.70 11.66
CA CYS A 650 -5.49 28.61 11.98
C CYS A 650 -5.56 28.90 13.48
N LEU A 651 -5.44 27.87 14.35
CA LEU A 651 -5.43 28.06 15.80
C LEU A 651 -4.25 28.93 16.25
N GLY A 652 -3.07 28.73 15.68
CA GLY A 652 -1.91 29.57 15.97
C GLY A 652 -2.11 31.03 15.57
N LEU A 653 -2.63 31.27 14.37
CA LEU A 653 -2.98 32.63 13.89
C LEU A 653 -4.07 33.25 14.71
N TYR A 654 -5.12 32.51 15.06
CA TYR A 654 -6.21 33.00 15.91
C TYR A 654 -5.68 33.50 17.26
N GLY A 655 -4.83 32.70 17.92
CA GLY A 655 -4.20 33.06 19.18
C GLY A 655 -3.35 34.33 19.08
N LEU A 656 -2.51 34.41 18.03
CA LEU A 656 -1.63 35.55 17.81
C LEU A 656 -2.41 36.81 17.42
N ALA A 657 -3.41 36.70 16.55
CA ALA A 657 -4.25 37.83 16.13
C ALA A 657 -5.07 38.35 17.31
N SER A 658 -5.60 37.49 18.18
CA SER A 658 -6.31 37.84 19.39
C SER A 658 -5.43 38.64 20.35
N PHE A 659 -4.21 38.20 20.57
CA PHE A 659 -3.23 38.91 21.40
C PHE A 659 -2.84 40.27 20.81
N MET A 660 -2.53 40.34 19.49
CA MET A 660 -2.22 41.62 18.84
C MET A 660 -3.40 42.61 18.90
N ALA A 661 -4.62 42.09 18.75
CA ALA A 661 -5.82 42.92 18.90
C ALA A 661 -5.96 43.49 20.32
N ALA A 662 -5.70 42.69 21.36
CA ALA A 662 -5.69 43.15 22.75
C ALA A 662 -4.60 44.18 23.03
N GLN A 663 -3.37 44.00 22.50
CA GLN A 663 -2.29 44.99 22.66
C GLN A 663 -2.58 46.35 21.98
N ARG A 664 -3.26 46.32 20.82
CA ARG A 664 -3.53 47.53 20.01
C ARG A 664 -4.95 48.10 20.28
N ILE A 665 -5.62 47.69 21.33
CA ILE A 665 -7.00 48.06 21.59
C ILE A 665 -7.18 49.60 21.72
N LYS A 666 -6.23 50.29 22.34
CA LYS A 666 -6.22 51.78 22.45
C LYS A 666 -6.00 52.44 21.09
N GLU A 667 -5.06 51.93 20.28
CA GLU A 667 -4.78 52.41 18.91
C GLU A 667 -5.99 52.22 18.00
N VAL A 668 -6.64 51.05 18.04
CA VAL A 668 -7.89 50.79 17.32
C VAL A 668 -9.01 51.72 17.77
N GLY A 669 -9.15 51.95 19.07
CA GLY A 669 -10.11 52.88 19.63
C GLY A 669 -9.93 54.32 19.12
N ILE A 670 -8.71 54.84 19.15
CA ILE A 670 -8.35 56.18 18.64
C ILE A 670 -8.68 56.29 17.14
N ARG A 671 -8.23 55.30 16.32
CA ARG A 671 -8.48 55.29 14.87
C ARG A 671 -9.98 55.24 14.55
N LYS A 672 -10.75 54.52 15.35
CA LYS A 672 -12.21 54.42 15.20
C LYS A 672 -12.92 55.74 15.50
N VAL A 673 -12.49 56.47 16.54
CA VAL A 673 -12.98 57.81 16.84
C VAL A 673 -12.61 58.81 15.73
N LEU A 674 -11.46 58.58 15.05
CA LEU A 674 -11.03 59.36 13.89
C LEU A 674 -11.69 58.92 12.56
N GLY A 675 -12.67 58.04 12.57
CA GLY A 675 -13.47 57.65 11.41
C GLY A 675 -12.94 56.43 10.64
N ALA A 676 -12.02 55.64 11.18
CA ALA A 676 -11.55 54.43 10.51
C ALA A 676 -12.66 53.38 10.42
N THR A 677 -12.87 52.82 9.21
CA THR A 677 -13.81 51.75 8.98
C THR A 677 -13.28 50.38 9.47
N ALA A 678 -14.19 49.42 9.67
CA ALA A 678 -13.80 48.05 10.04
C ALA A 678 -12.82 47.45 9.02
N VAL A 679 -12.99 47.77 7.73
CA VAL A 679 -12.09 47.29 6.65
C VAL A 679 -10.66 47.81 6.82
N ASN A 680 -10.50 49.09 7.21
CA ASN A 680 -9.17 49.66 7.47
C ASN A 680 -8.47 48.97 8.64
N ILE A 681 -9.22 48.55 9.65
CA ILE A 681 -8.70 47.85 10.82
C ILE A 681 -8.31 46.39 10.41
N VAL A 682 -9.17 45.72 9.65
CA VAL A 682 -8.86 44.36 9.11
C VAL A 682 -7.60 44.42 8.25
N TYR A 683 -7.47 45.38 7.34
CA TYR A 683 -6.29 45.56 6.52
C TYR A 683 -5.01 45.75 7.34
N LEU A 684 -5.09 46.56 8.41
CA LEU A 684 -3.96 46.84 9.30
C LEU A 684 -3.40 45.55 9.95
N PHE A 685 -4.32 44.71 10.44
CA PHE A 685 -3.92 43.42 11.06
C PHE A 685 -3.49 42.40 10.03
N SER A 686 -4.16 42.31 8.86
CA SER A 686 -3.89 41.32 7.84
C SER A 686 -2.56 41.50 7.12
N LYS A 687 -2.14 42.76 6.89
CA LYS A 687 -0.91 43.09 6.13
C LYS A 687 0.35 42.38 6.64
N GLU A 688 0.54 42.34 7.98
CA GLU A 688 1.71 41.69 8.56
C GLU A 688 1.70 40.18 8.31
N PHE A 689 0.54 39.52 8.47
CA PHE A 689 0.41 38.08 8.28
C PHE A 689 0.46 37.66 6.82
N VAL A 690 -0.14 38.44 5.92
CA VAL A 690 -0.06 38.21 4.47
C VAL A 690 1.40 38.16 4.03
N MET A 691 2.22 39.10 4.51
CA MET A 691 3.67 39.11 4.19
C MET A 691 4.37 37.82 4.67
N LEU A 692 4.06 37.36 5.88
CA LEU A 692 4.65 36.13 6.43
C LEU A 692 4.22 34.90 5.63
N ILE A 693 2.95 34.86 5.19
CA ILE A 693 2.41 33.76 4.36
C ILE A 693 3.07 33.77 2.98
N VAL A 694 3.29 34.96 2.37
CA VAL A 694 3.99 35.08 1.08
C VAL A 694 5.44 34.63 1.20
N VAL A 695 6.14 35.01 2.27
CA VAL A 695 7.50 34.54 2.56
C VAL A 695 7.51 33.00 2.73
N ALA A 696 6.53 32.47 3.47
CA ALA A 696 6.39 31.02 3.64
C ALA A 696 6.13 30.33 2.30
N PHE A 697 5.31 30.92 1.42
CA PHE A 697 5.05 30.41 0.07
C PHE A 697 6.30 30.35 -0.79
N ALA A 698 7.11 31.41 -0.76
CA ALA A 698 8.37 31.47 -1.50
C ALA A 698 9.38 30.38 -1.07
N ILE A 699 9.31 29.93 0.20
CA ILE A 699 10.15 28.83 0.73
C ILE A 699 9.48 27.46 0.45
N ALA A 700 8.19 27.33 0.68
CA ALA A 700 7.44 26.07 0.54
C ALA A 700 7.42 25.57 -0.90
N THR A 701 7.29 26.48 -1.89
CA THR A 701 7.18 26.14 -3.31
C THR A 701 8.40 25.35 -3.83
N PRO A 702 9.66 25.80 -3.70
CA PRO A 702 10.80 25.04 -4.16
C PRO A 702 11.00 23.73 -3.40
N VAL A 703 10.71 23.70 -2.10
CA VAL A 703 10.80 22.49 -1.28
C VAL A 703 9.78 21.46 -1.78
N ALA A 704 8.52 21.85 -1.91
CA ALA A 704 7.47 20.97 -2.41
C ALA A 704 7.76 20.49 -3.84
N TRP A 705 8.27 21.38 -4.72
CA TRP A 705 8.64 21.01 -6.09
C TRP A 705 9.70 19.92 -6.14
N VAL A 706 10.80 20.08 -5.38
CA VAL A 706 11.91 19.10 -5.36
C VAL A 706 11.42 17.73 -4.90
N TYR A 707 10.67 17.68 -3.79
CA TYR A 707 10.19 16.41 -3.24
C TYR A 707 9.14 15.75 -4.13
N MET A 708 8.17 16.51 -4.63
CA MET A 708 7.11 15.98 -5.47
C MET A 708 7.59 15.61 -6.87
N HIS A 709 8.54 16.35 -7.43
CA HIS A 709 9.18 15.97 -8.69
C HIS A 709 9.90 14.62 -8.57
N LYS A 710 10.67 14.43 -7.48
CA LYS A 710 11.36 13.15 -7.22
C LYS A 710 10.38 12.00 -6.97
N TRP A 711 9.24 12.27 -6.31
CA TRP A 711 8.20 11.26 -6.11
C TRP A 711 7.55 10.85 -7.44
N LEU A 712 7.21 11.79 -8.30
CA LEU A 712 6.65 11.53 -9.62
C LEU A 712 7.60 10.77 -10.55
N GLN A 713 8.92 10.88 -10.37
CA GLN A 713 9.88 10.08 -11.15
C GLN A 713 9.77 8.57 -10.93
N GLY A 714 9.12 8.13 -9.84
CA GLY A 714 8.82 6.72 -9.60
C GLY A 714 7.69 6.15 -10.47
N TYR A 715 7.04 6.97 -11.31
CA TYR A 715 5.96 6.56 -12.21
C TYR A 715 6.36 6.76 -13.67
N VAL A 716 6.08 5.76 -14.49
CA VAL A 716 6.26 5.86 -15.96
C VAL A 716 5.29 6.90 -16.52
N TYR A 717 4.02 6.76 -16.19
CA TYR A 717 2.98 7.70 -16.57
C TYR A 717 2.75 8.70 -15.44
N ARG A 718 3.17 9.95 -15.65
CA ARG A 718 3.10 11.00 -14.63
C ARG A 718 2.54 12.29 -15.20
N ILE A 719 1.95 13.10 -14.32
CA ILE A 719 1.53 14.46 -14.64
C ILE A 719 2.74 15.39 -14.70
N ASP A 720 2.61 16.44 -15.49
CA ASP A 720 3.49 17.61 -15.36
C ASP A 720 3.04 18.47 -14.18
N ILE A 721 4.03 18.98 -13.42
CA ILE A 721 3.74 19.86 -12.29
C ILE A 721 3.53 21.28 -12.83
N ASP A 722 2.30 21.62 -13.07
CA ASP A 722 1.93 22.96 -13.55
C ASP A 722 2.09 24.02 -12.45
N TRP A 723 2.47 25.23 -12.83
CA TRP A 723 2.65 26.37 -11.92
C TRP A 723 1.36 26.74 -11.16
N TRP A 724 0.19 26.52 -11.75
CA TRP A 724 -1.10 26.83 -11.13
C TRP A 724 -1.40 26.01 -9.88
N ILE A 725 -0.81 24.81 -9.72
CA ILE A 725 -0.95 23.98 -8.53
C ILE A 725 -0.35 24.70 -7.31
N PHE A 726 0.83 25.30 -7.51
CA PHE A 726 1.45 26.11 -6.47
C PHE A 726 0.62 27.34 -6.16
N ALA A 727 0.16 28.05 -7.19
CA ALA A 727 -0.69 29.22 -7.03
C ALA A 727 -1.99 28.88 -6.30
N ALA A 728 -2.65 27.77 -6.63
CA ALA A 728 -3.85 27.29 -5.94
C ALA A 728 -3.55 26.95 -4.46
N GLY A 729 -2.45 26.24 -4.18
CA GLY A 729 -2.04 25.91 -2.80
C GLY A 729 -1.77 27.18 -1.95
N GLY A 730 -1.04 28.13 -2.52
CA GLY A 730 -0.79 29.42 -1.86
C GLY A 730 -2.06 30.24 -1.65
N LEU A 731 -2.96 30.26 -2.63
CA LEU A 731 -4.24 30.97 -2.56
C LEU A 731 -5.15 30.37 -1.48
N VAL A 732 -5.28 29.06 -1.42
CA VAL A 732 -6.06 28.36 -0.38
C VAL A 732 -5.51 28.70 1.00
N ALA A 733 -4.20 28.61 1.21
CA ALA A 733 -3.59 28.97 2.49
C ALA A 733 -3.83 30.45 2.85
N LEU A 734 -3.74 31.34 1.86
CA LEU A 734 -4.00 32.77 2.06
C LEU A 734 -5.46 33.05 2.42
N ILE A 735 -6.42 32.46 1.72
CA ILE A 735 -7.86 32.63 1.99
C ILE A 735 -8.19 32.17 3.40
N ILE A 736 -7.72 30.98 3.80
CA ILE A 736 -7.99 30.42 5.12
C ILE A 736 -7.38 31.30 6.21
N ALA A 737 -6.15 31.77 6.03
CA ALA A 737 -5.51 32.67 6.98
C ALA A 737 -6.21 34.02 7.08
N LEU A 738 -6.61 34.62 5.94
CA LEU A 738 -7.37 35.86 5.93
C LEU A 738 -8.74 35.72 6.62
N ALA A 739 -9.45 34.62 6.39
CA ALA A 739 -10.69 34.30 7.06
C ALA A 739 -10.51 34.26 8.59
N THR A 740 -9.46 33.54 9.04
CA THR A 740 -9.14 33.43 10.48
C THR A 740 -8.80 34.78 11.13
N ILE A 741 -7.97 35.59 10.47
CA ILE A 741 -7.53 36.89 10.97
C ILE A 741 -8.72 37.89 10.96
N SER A 742 -9.49 37.90 9.86
CA SER A 742 -10.62 38.81 9.69
C SER A 742 -11.68 38.61 10.77
N PHE A 743 -11.92 37.37 11.19
CA PHE A 743 -12.84 37.08 12.29
C PHE A 743 -12.44 37.81 13.58
N GLN A 744 -11.16 37.78 13.96
CA GLN A 744 -10.64 38.45 15.14
C GLN A 744 -10.56 39.98 14.96
N ALA A 745 -10.15 40.44 13.79
CA ALA A 745 -10.06 41.87 13.49
C ALA A 745 -11.45 42.54 13.49
N ILE A 746 -12.49 41.88 12.97
CA ILE A 746 -13.88 42.36 13.01
C ILE A 746 -14.37 42.39 14.45
N LYS A 747 -14.10 41.36 15.26
CA LYS A 747 -14.47 41.35 16.69
C LYS A 747 -13.82 42.50 17.44
N ALA A 748 -12.54 42.80 17.17
CA ALA A 748 -11.86 43.98 17.75
C ALA A 748 -12.43 45.30 17.21
N ALA A 749 -12.74 45.37 15.91
CA ALA A 749 -13.33 46.59 15.29
C ALA A 749 -14.76 46.88 15.74
N THR A 750 -15.55 45.89 16.14
CA THR A 750 -16.93 46.04 16.65
C THR A 750 -16.99 46.36 18.13
N ALA A 751 -15.87 46.21 18.87
CA ALA A 751 -15.81 46.56 20.29
C ALA A 751 -16.14 48.05 20.56
N ASN A 752 -16.77 48.31 21.68
CA ASN A 752 -17.19 49.69 22.05
C ASN A 752 -15.97 50.57 22.31
N PRO A 753 -15.76 51.68 21.55
CA PRO A 753 -14.58 52.54 21.69
C PRO A 753 -14.46 53.20 23.06
N VAL A 754 -15.58 53.49 23.75
CA VAL A 754 -15.58 54.07 25.08
C VAL A 754 -15.00 53.10 26.13
N LYS A 755 -15.34 51.80 26.03
CA LYS A 755 -14.72 50.78 26.89
C LYS A 755 -13.25 50.58 26.58
N SER A 756 -12.86 50.71 25.30
CA SER A 756 -11.48 50.53 24.83
C SER A 756 -10.52 51.65 25.30
N LEU A 757 -11.05 52.87 25.55
CA LEU A 757 -10.28 54.00 26.03
C LEU A 757 -10.22 54.09 27.57
N ARG A 758 -11.16 53.44 28.30
CA ARG A 758 -11.22 53.37 29.77
C ARG A 758 -10.49 52.14 30.36
N ALA A 759 -10.01 51.22 29.53
CA ALA A 759 -9.25 50.05 30.00
C ALA A 759 -7.84 50.50 30.43
N ASP A 760 -7.63 50.62 31.75
CA ASP A 760 -6.31 50.85 32.38
C ASP A 760 -5.45 49.60 32.39
#